data_d8f2a062a7f1f64c3ef912115eacb48c
#
_entry.id   d8f2a062a7f1f64c3ef912115eacb48c
#
_cell.length_a   1.000
_cell.length_b   1.000
_cell.length_c   1.000
_cell.angle_alpha   90.00
_cell.angle_beta   90.00
_cell.angle_gamma   90.00
#
_symmetry.space_group_name_H-M   'P 1'
#
loop_
_entity.id
_entity.type
_entity.pdbx_description
1 polymer ?
#
loop_
_entity_poly.entity_id
_entity_poly.type
_entity_poly.pdbx_seq_one_letter_code
_entity_poly.pdbx_strand_id
1 'polypeptide(L)'
;MSFDARTLYELLPAFHRTRDAESGGALQALMLVVAEQVALLEEDLDQLYDDQFIETCADWVAPYIGDLVGYRRLHGVTPQISSPRAEVADTIRLRRGKGTAATLATLARDVTGWGASVVEHYRTLATTQYMNHLRADAAAFADLREAEPLERIGGAFDPFAHTAELRGRGPKRNISTVGIFLWRLESMPMTAATAAPLDASRFLFNPHGAPMALFTQAIPAAAAAGMVNVSQPLSRRAFAAAMGHYYGADKSLFIEGVALADIRVCDLSDAGGGAWAHAPAAGAVAIDPQLGRIAFGTPPAAPPRVSCHYGQAGPLGGGGYDREASFQGDAPPISVPGAKATVQAALTSAASGGVVEIADSGRYAESLGIEVTKAGAQLELRAGDQQAPFLALAGDMTITGKDLTSVSLNGLWISGGAVQIPAAAALQHLSLRHCTLTPGVSRLPDGGPAQPGKPMLVIAADVTVEIDHCILGGILAAPGAKVTVTNSIIDAGAPDAVAYAAPDGASGGAPLTLSNCTVIGKIHAREAGEVENSILTARLSAGDSWLAPVWIDRRDVGCTRFSFLPPGSRTPRPYRCQPAAGADLARMQPVFSSQRFGDPGYGRLSRRTPAEIREGAEDGSEMGVFRELYQPQRETNLRVRLDEYLRFGLEAAVVLVT
;
A
#
# COMPACT_ATOMS: atom_id res chain seq x y z
N MET A 1 -5.59 19.65 36.14
CA MET A 1 -4.54 20.62 36.58
C MET A 1 -3.24 19.89 36.37
N SER A 2 -2.44 20.26 35.40
CA SER A 2 -1.11 19.65 35.26
C SER A 2 -0.17 20.27 36.29
N PHE A 3 0.54 19.43 37.02
CA PHE A 3 1.58 19.85 37.96
C PHE A 3 2.88 20.10 37.19
N ASP A 4 2.93 21.18 36.44
CA ASP A 4 4.14 21.59 35.77
C ASP A 4 5.23 22.06 36.77
N ALA A 5 6.46 22.15 36.29
CA ALA A 5 7.61 22.54 37.12
C ALA A 5 7.41 23.89 37.82
N ARG A 6 6.69 24.82 37.18
CA ARG A 6 6.40 26.13 37.73
C ARG A 6 5.40 26.03 38.88
N THR A 7 4.34 25.28 38.70
CA THR A 7 3.32 25.03 39.72
C THR A 7 3.94 24.37 40.95
N LEU A 8 4.78 23.33 40.78
CA LEU A 8 5.46 22.69 41.88
C LEU A 8 6.42 23.62 42.61
N TYR A 9 7.16 24.44 41.88
CA TYR A 9 8.07 25.44 42.47
C TYR A 9 7.31 26.55 43.20
N GLU A 10 6.15 26.95 42.72
CA GLU A 10 5.28 27.96 43.36
C GLU A 10 4.65 27.47 44.65
N LEU A 11 4.49 26.15 44.86
CA LEU A 11 4.05 25.59 46.13
C LEU A 11 5.08 25.77 47.27
N LEU A 12 6.34 26.02 46.94
CA LEU A 12 7.36 26.28 47.95
C LEU A 12 7.16 27.66 48.61
N PRO A 13 7.40 27.80 49.92
CA PRO A 13 7.34 29.09 50.60
C PRO A 13 8.26 30.14 49.92
N ALA A 14 7.77 31.36 49.85
CA ALA A 14 8.49 32.46 49.15
C ALA A 14 9.94 32.67 49.61
N PHE A 15 10.22 32.42 50.87
CA PHE A 15 11.56 32.48 51.43
C PHE A 15 12.55 31.55 50.69
N HIS A 16 12.14 30.31 50.43
CA HIS A 16 13.01 29.33 49.72
C HIS A 16 13.18 29.69 48.26
N ARG A 17 12.14 30.21 47.60
CA ARG A 17 12.21 30.64 46.20
C ARG A 17 13.14 31.86 46.00
N THR A 18 13.06 32.86 46.91
CA THR A 18 13.92 34.01 46.87
C THR A 18 15.38 33.62 47.07
N ARG A 19 15.66 32.73 48.04
CA ARG A 19 17.01 32.26 48.34
C ARG A 19 17.57 31.39 47.22
N ASP A 20 16.74 30.58 46.58
CA ASP A 20 17.14 29.76 45.44
C ASP A 20 17.52 30.64 44.24
N ALA A 21 16.73 31.69 43.96
CA ALA A 21 17.04 32.64 42.91
C ALA A 21 18.39 33.36 43.12
N GLU A 22 18.76 33.66 44.39
CA GLU A 22 20.05 34.21 44.76
C GLU A 22 21.19 33.20 44.62
N SER A 23 20.88 31.89 44.68
CA SER A 23 21.85 30.77 44.66
C SER A 23 21.95 30.08 43.30
N GLY A 24 21.37 30.64 42.21
CA GLY A 24 21.50 30.14 40.87
C GLY A 24 20.42 29.13 40.45
N GLY A 25 19.32 28.97 41.20
CA GLY A 25 18.12 28.21 40.77
C GLY A 25 18.23 26.66 40.89
N ALA A 26 19.11 26.14 41.73
CA ALA A 26 19.33 24.71 41.89
C ALA A 26 18.07 23.97 42.39
N LEU A 27 17.27 24.61 43.28
CA LEU A 27 16.01 24.03 43.75
C LEU A 27 14.94 24.04 42.67
N GLN A 28 14.91 25.08 41.83
CA GLN A 28 14.04 25.13 40.66
C GLN A 28 14.39 23.99 39.67
N ALA A 29 15.67 23.75 39.41
CA ALA A 29 16.12 22.65 38.55
C ALA A 29 15.74 21.28 39.12
N LEU A 30 15.81 21.10 40.45
CA LEU A 30 15.31 19.88 41.10
C LEU A 30 13.81 19.70 40.94
N MET A 31 13.02 20.78 41.08
CA MET A 31 11.56 20.73 40.89
C MET A 31 11.19 20.41 39.45
N LEU A 32 12.01 20.78 38.48
CA LEU A 32 11.83 20.42 37.08
C LEU A 32 11.93 18.90 36.86
N VAL A 33 12.95 18.26 37.44
CA VAL A 33 13.11 16.79 37.40
C VAL A 33 11.95 16.09 38.11
N VAL A 34 11.48 16.63 39.24
CA VAL A 34 10.32 16.09 39.94
C VAL A 34 9.04 16.23 39.10
N ALA A 35 8.87 17.38 38.41
CA ALA A 35 7.73 17.61 37.54
C ALA A 35 7.68 16.64 36.35
N GLU A 36 8.83 16.30 35.77
CA GLU A 36 8.90 15.26 34.71
C GLU A 36 8.37 13.91 35.20
N GLN A 37 8.69 13.51 36.42
CA GLN A 37 8.16 12.26 37.01
C GLN A 37 6.67 12.36 37.36
N VAL A 38 6.21 13.53 37.80
CA VAL A 38 4.77 13.76 38.06
C VAL A 38 3.99 13.75 36.75
N ALA A 39 4.52 14.34 35.66
CA ALA A 39 3.89 14.31 34.37
C ALA A 39 3.66 12.88 33.85
N LEU A 40 4.63 11.98 34.02
CA LEU A 40 4.47 10.56 33.69
C LEU A 40 3.34 9.89 34.49
N LEU A 41 3.20 10.23 35.78
CA LEU A 41 2.10 9.71 36.59
C LEU A 41 0.74 10.28 36.18
N GLU A 42 0.68 11.54 35.75
CA GLU A 42 -0.54 12.15 35.20
C GLU A 42 -0.95 11.49 33.89
N GLU A 43 0.02 11.26 32.97
CA GLU A 43 -0.20 10.52 31.73
C GLU A 43 -0.72 9.08 31.98
N ASP A 44 -0.15 8.38 32.96
CA ASP A 44 -0.60 7.05 33.36
C ASP A 44 -2.04 7.06 33.92
N LEU A 45 -2.41 8.11 34.68
CA LEU A 45 -3.77 8.27 35.21
C LEU A 45 -4.77 8.61 34.10
N ASP A 46 -4.40 9.46 33.15
CA ASP A 46 -5.22 9.82 32.01
C ASP A 46 -5.42 8.56 31.12
N GLN A 47 -4.34 7.80 30.86
CA GLN A 47 -4.44 6.53 30.16
C GLN A 47 -5.33 5.51 30.89
N LEU A 48 -5.24 5.41 32.22
CA LEU A 48 -6.11 4.53 33.01
C LEU A 48 -7.59 4.91 32.92
N TYR A 49 -7.90 6.19 32.75
CA TYR A 49 -9.26 6.67 32.48
C TYR A 49 -9.69 6.29 31.06
N ASP A 50 -8.86 6.53 30.07
CA ASP A 50 -9.11 6.19 28.66
C ASP A 50 -9.28 4.69 28.45
N ASP A 51 -8.56 3.87 29.22
CA ASP A 51 -8.65 2.40 29.19
C ASP A 51 -10.01 1.83 29.66
N GLN A 52 -10.90 2.67 30.19
CA GLN A 52 -12.26 2.24 30.52
C GLN A 52 -13.20 2.27 29.31
N PHE A 53 -12.82 2.89 28.21
CA PHE A 53 -13.64 3.05 27.02
C PHE A 53 -13.01 2.33 25.82
N ILE A 54 -13.83 1.55 25.12
CA ILE A 54 -13.34 0.77 23.96
C ILE A 54 -12.81 1.67 22.83
N GLU A 55 -13.26 2.91 22.72
CA GLU A 55 -12.86 3.87 21.71
C GLU A 55 -11.45 4.42 21.95
N THR A 56 -11.06 4.62 23.22
CA THR A 56 -9.80 5.31 23.60
C THR A 56 -8.78 4.43 24.29
N CYS A 57 -9.18 3.23 24.78
CA CYS A 57 -8.30 2.32 25.51
C CYS A 57 -7.05 1.94 24.69
N ALA A 58 -5.98 1.57 25.35
CA ALA A 58 -4.84 0.93 24.69
C ALA A 58 -5.25 -0.42 24.07
N ASP A 59 -4.62 -0.84 22.96
CA ASP A 59 -5.00 -2.07 22.24
C ASP A 59 -4.94 -3.34 23.10
N TRP A 60 -3.99 -3.40 24.04
CA TRP A 60 -3.87 -4.54 24.96
C TRP A 60 -5.01 -4.63 25.95
N VAL A 61 -5.74 -3.53 26.22
CA VAL A 61 -6.91 -3.48 27.13
C VAL A 61 -8.19 -3.95 26.44
N ALA A 62 -8.34 -3.73 25.14
CA ALA A 62 -9.55 -4.08 24.40
C ALA A 62 -10.05 -5.52 24.66
N PRO A 63 -9.20 -6.56 24.76
CA PRO A 63 -9.64 -7.90 25.12
C PRO A 63 -10.24 -8.03 26.54
N TYR A 64 -9.79 -7.24 27.52
CA TYR A 64 -10.36 -7.25 28.87
C TYR A 64 -11.75 -6.63 28.90
N ILE A 65 -11.97 -5.54 28.16
CA ILE A 65 -13.31 -4.99 27.93
C ILE A 65 -14.18 -6.05 27.22
N GLY A 66 -13.59 -6.78 26.27
CA GLY A 66 -14.24 -7.89 25.56
C GLY A 66 -14.76 -8.97 26.51
N ASP A 67 -14.00 -9.36 27.51
CA ASP A 67 -14.41 -10.37 28.49
C ASP A 67 -15.66 -9.92 29.25
N LEU A 68 -15.80 -8.63 29.56
CA LEU A 68 -16.99 -8.09 30.24
C LEU A 68 -18.27 -8.20 29.41
N VAL A 69 -18.15 -8.05 28.08
CA VAL A 69 -19.29 -8.19 27.14
C VAL A 69 -19.44 -9.61 26.59
N GLY A 70 -18.58 -10.53 27.06
CA GLY A 70 -18.56 -11.94 26.67
C GLY A 70 -17.97 -12.19 25.26
N TYR A 71 -17.14 -11.29 24.75
CA TYR A 71 -16.34 -11.54 23.55
C TYR A 71 -15.41 -12.74 23.77
N ARG A 72 -15.23 -13.56 22.74
CA ARG A 72 -14.30 -14.69 22.78
C ARG A 72 -13.17 -14.42 21.80
N ARG A 73 -11.94 -14.41 22.28
CA ARG A 73 -10.76 -14.24 21.43
C ARG A 73 -10.65 -15.37 20.40
N LEU A 74 -10.18 -15.03 19.21
CA LEU A 74 -9.75 -16.02 18.24
C LEU A 74 -8.34 -16.49 18.60
N HIS A 75 -8.14 -17.80 18.67
CA HIS A 75 -6.83 -18.36 18.95
C HIS A 75 -5.92 -18.22 17.72
N GLY A 76 -4.64 -17.96 17.95
CA GLY A 76 -3.63 -17.86 16.89
C GLY A 76 -3.59 -16.53 16.14
N VAL A 77 -4.44 -15.57 16.49
CA VAL A 77 -4.39 -14.21 15.93
C VAL A 77 -3.36 -13.41 16.70
N THR A 78 -2.36 -12.85 16.02
CA THR A 78 -1.47 -11.85 16.61
C THR A 78 -2.21 -10.51 16.72
N PRO A 79 -1.91 -9.65 17.71
CA PRO A 79 -2.52 -8.32 17.83
C PRO A 79 -2.38 -7.44 16.57
N GLN A 80 -1.37 -7.70 15.77
CA GLN A 80 -1.08 -6.98 14.51
C GLN A 80 -2.03 -7.33 13.36
N ILE A 81 -2.75 -8.46 13.41
CA ILE A 81 -3.65 -8.87 12.32
C ILE A 81 -4.90 -8.01 12.26
N SER A 82 -5.48 -7.72 13.40
CA SER A 82 -6.52 -6.71 13.60
C SER A 82 -6.61 -6.40 15.08
N SER A 83 -6.72 -5.12 15.43
CA SER A 83 -7.11 -4.78 16.79
C SER A 83 -8.48 -5.41 17.07
N PRO A 84 -8.69 -6.16 18.15
CA PRO A 84 -10.00 -6.71 18.49
C PRO A 84 -11.02 -5.62 18.84
N ARG A 85 -10.59 -4.36 18.87
CA ARG A 85 -11.39 -3.20 19.27
C ARG A 85 -12.73 -3.11 18.54
N ALA A 86 -12.74 -3.20 17.20
CA ALA A 86 -13.97 -3.13 16.40
C ALA A 86 -14.92 -4.29 16.73
N GLU A 87 -14.41 -5.52 16.80
CA GLU A 87 -15.24 -6.69 17.18
C GLU A 87 -15.79 -6.57 18.59
N VAL A 88 -14.98 -6.09 19.55
CA VAL A 88 -15.39 -5.91 20.94
C VAL A 88 -16.46 -4.82 21.03
N ALA A 89 -16.25 -3.67 20.40
CA ALA A 89 -17.22 -2.58 20.36
C ALA A 89 -18.58 -3.04 19.81
N ASP A 90 -18.56 -3.86 18.76
CA ASP A 90 -19.77 -4.36 18.10
C ASP A 90 -20.34 -5.65 18.68
N THR A 91 -19.68 -6.30 19.65
CA THR A 91 -20.09 -7.63 20.17
C THR A 91 -21.57 -7.71 20.55
N ILE A 92 -22.10 -6.73 21.26
CA ILE A 92 -23.52 -6.74 21.69
C ILE A 92 -24.44 -6.57 20.47
N ARG A 93 -24.11 -5.68 19.54
CA ARG A 93 -24.86 -5.45 18.30
C ARG A 93 -24.87 -6.70 17.42
N LEU A 94 -23.71 -7.31 17.23
CA LEU A 94 -23.54 -8.53 16.44
C LEU A 94 -24.37 -9.69 17.02
N ARG A 95 -24.37 -9.88 18.34
CA ARG A 95 -25.15 -10.95 18.99
C ARG A 95 -26.66 -10.73 18.89
N ARG A 96 -27.11 -9.48 19.04
CA ARG A 96 -28.54 -9.14 18.88
C ARG A 96 -29.03 -9.31 17.44
N GLY A 97 -28.18 -9.01 16.47
CA GLY A 97 -28.50 -9.12 15.05
C GLY A 97 -28.12 -10.45 14.40
N LYS A 98 -27.72 -11.47 15.18
CA LYS A 98 -27.19 -12.75 14.70
C LYS A 98 -27.98 -13.32 13.51
N GLY A 99 -27.29 -13.64 12.42
CA GLY A 99 -27.85 -14.25 11.22
C GLY A 99 -28.55 -13.29 10.26
N THR A 100 -28.49 -11.98 10.45
CA THR A 100 -28.95 -11.00 9.46
C THR A 100 -27.81 -10.62 8.50
N ALA A 101 -28.12 -10.30 7.25
CA ALA A 101 -27.14 -9.89 6.26
C ALA A 101 -26.31 -8.67 6.71
N ALA A 102 -26.96 -7.68 7.34
CA ALA A 102 -26.28 -6.49 7.86
C ALA A 102 -25.27 -6.84 8.96
N THR A 103 -25.63 -7.73 9.90
CA THR A 103 -24.72 -8.20 10.96
C THR A 103 -23.55 -8.98 10.38
N LEU A 104 -23.79 -9.87 9.42
CA LEU A 104 -22.71 -10.62 8.77
C LEU A 104 -21.77 -9.71 7.96
N ALA A 105 -22.28 -8.64 7.34
CA ALA A 105 -21.45 -7.65 6.65
C ALA A 105 -20.57 -6.85 7.62
N THR A 106 -21.11 -6.43 8.77
CA THR A 106 -20.35 -5.76 9.81
C THR A 106 -19.30 -6.71 10.39
N LEU A 107 -19.67 -7.92 10.78
CA LEU A 107 -18.76 -8.95 11.28
C LEU A 107 -17.60 -9.18 10.30
N ALA A 108 -17.89 -9.30 9.00
CA ALA A 108 -16.86 -9.52 8.00
C ALA A 108 -15.88 -8.34 7.93
N ARG A 109 -16.36 -7.10 8.04
CA ARG A 109 -15.50 -5.90 8.09
C ARG A 109 -14.65 -5.85 9.35
N ASP A 110 -15.26 -6.07 10.51
CA ASP A 110 -14.59 -5.98 11.82
C ASP A 110 -13.47 -7.02 11.94
N VAL A 111 -13.74 -8.26 11.47
CA VAL A 111 -12.77 -9.37 11.55
C VAL A 111 -11.65 -9.24 10.52
N THR A 112 -11.98 -8.77 9.31
CA THR A 112 -10.99 -8.78 8.20
C THR A 112 -10.35 -7.41 7.96
N GLY A 113 -10.98 -6.32 8.37
CA GLY A 113 -10.60 -4.96 7.97
C GLY A 113 -10.90 -4.65 6.50
N TRP A 114 -11.51 -5.59 5.74
CA TRP A 114 -11.81 -5.42 4.33
C TRP A 114 -13.23 -4.90 4.11
N GLY A 115 -13.45 -4.18 3.01
CA GLY A 115 -14.80 -3.87 2.57
C GLY A 115 -15.61 -5.14 2.39
N ALA A 116 -16.85 -5.16 2.88
CA ALA A 116 -17.70 -6.34 2.84
C ALA A 116 -19.14 -6.00 2.47
N SER A 117 -19.75 -6.85 1.65
CA SER A 117 -21.19 -6.85 1.35
C SER A 117 -21.74 -8.28 1.42
N VAL A 118 -22.95 -8.42 1.93
CA VAL A 118 -23.56 -9.73 2.12
C VAL A 118 -24.86 -9.83 1.32
N VAL A 119 -24.98 -10.90 0.55
CA VAL A 119 -26.14 -11.20 -0.31
C VAL A 119 -26.79 -12.49 0.13
N GLU A 120 -28.02 -12.42 0.54
CA GLU A 120 -28.86 -13.59 0.77
C GLU A 120 -29.37 -14.09 -0.59
N HIS A 121 -28.73 -15.12 -1.15
CA HIS A 121 -29.03 -15.57 -2.52
C HIS A 121 -30.46 -16.01 -2.75
N TYR A 122 -31.20 -16.45 -1.73
CA TYR A 122 -32.62 -16.81 -1.88
C TYR A 122 -33.48 -15.65 -2.40
N ARG A 123 -33.07 -14.39 -2.15
CA ARG A 123 -33.76 -13.18 -2.59
C ARG A 123 -33.62 -12.93 -4.09
N THR A 124 -32.55 -13.44 -4.69
CA THR A 124 -32.19 -13.28 -6.11
C THR A 124 -32.39 -14.59 -6.90
N LEU A 125 -33.08 -15.59 -6.34
CA LEU A 125 -33.40 -16.80 -7.07
C LEU A 125 -34.67 -16.62 -7.90
N ALA A 126 -34.60 -17.06 -9.16
CA ALA A 126 -35.75 -17.17 -10.02
C ALA A 126 -36.68 -18.27 -9.50
N THR A 127 -37.93 -17.92 -9.24
CA THR A 127 -38.96 -18.86 -8.79
C THR A 127 -40.09 -18.94 -9.79
N THR A 128 -40.68 -20.13 -9.95
CA THR A 128 -41.94 -20.30 -10.71
C THR A 128 -43.06 -19.61 -9.95
N GLN A 129 -43.92 -18.90 -10.67
CA GLN A 129 -45.04 -18.20 -10.09
C GLN A 129 -46.35 -18.99 -10.32
N TYR A 130 -47.20 -18.98 -9.29
CA TYR A 130 -48.52 -19.56 -9.44
C TYR A 130 -49.42 -18.63 -10.24
N MET A 131 -50.11 -19.15 -11.27
CA MET A 131 -50.84 -18.38 -12.26
C MET A 131 -51.88 -17.40 -11.67
N ASN A 132 -52.53 -17.79 -10.55
CA ASN A 132 -53.55 -16.95 -9.89
C ASN A 132 -52.95 -15.91 -8.91
N HIS A 133 -51.64 -15.93 -8.69
CA HIS A 133 -50.93 -15.04 -7.77
C HIS A 133 -49.64 -14.53 -8.41
N LEU A 134 -49.72 -13.93 -9.57
CA LEU A 134 -48.61 -13.34 -10.28
C LEU A 134 -48.06 -12.14 -9.49
N ARG A 135 -46.75 -12.15 -9.26
CA ARG A 135 -46.00 -11.05 -8.66
C ARG A 135 -45.15 -10.44 -9.77
N ALA A 136 -45.73 -9.54 -10.56
CA ALA A 136 -45.06 -8.94 -11.72
C ALA A 136 -43.76 -8.21 -11.34
N ASP A 137 -43.72 -7.64 -10.13
CA ASP A 137 -42.59 -6.85 -9.65
C ASP A 137 -41.49 -7.70 -8.94
N ALA A 138 -41.70 -9.01 -8.81
CA ALA A 138 -40.78 -9.87 -8.03
C ALA A 138 -39.67 -10.51 -8.86
N ALA A 139 -39.69 -10.41 -10.18
CA ALA A 139 -38.72 -11.03 -11.07
C ALA A 139 -37.96 -9.94 -11.84
N ALA A 140 -36.76 -9.63 -11.41
CA ALA A 140 -35.85 -8.79 -12.18
C ALA A 140 -35.12 -9.65 -13.22
N PHE A 141 -35.61 -9.66 -14.46
CA PHE A 141 -34.89 -10.25 -15.59
C PHE A 141 -33.91 -9.23 -16.18
N ALA A 142 -32.77 -9.70 -16.72
CA ALA A 142 -31.82 -8.85 -17.37
C ALA A 142 -32.41 -8.21 -18.64
N ASP A 143 -32.48 -6.87 -18.68
CA ASP A 143 -32.75 -6.14 -19.93
C ASP A 143 -31.39 -5.86 -20.61
N LEU A 144 -31.19 -6.46 -21.79
CA LEU A 144 -29.95 -6.32 -22.57
C LEU A 144 -29.73 -4.90 -23.08
N ARG A 145 -30.71 -4.01 -22.97
CA ARG A 145 -30.56 -2.58 -23.30
C ARG A 145 -29.96 -1.76 -22.15
N GLU A 146 -30.00 -2.28 -20.92
CA GLU A 146 -29.48 -1.62 -19.73
C GLU A 146 -28.08 -2.13 -19.39
N ALA A 147 -27.06 -1.51 -19.97
CA ALA A 147 -25.70 -2.00 -19.90
C ALA A 147 -25.06 -1.85 -18.50
N GLU A 148 -25.46 -0.85 -17.69
CA GLU A 148 -24.89 -0.64 -16.35
C GLU A 148 -25.29 -1.78 -15.38
N PRO A 149 -26.56 -2.19 -15.24
CA PRO A 149 -26.91 -3.35 -14.43
C PRO A 149 -26.27 -4.66 -14.91
N LEU A 150 -26.05 -4.82 -16.24
CA LEU A 150 -25.39 -6.00 -16.79
C LEU A 150 -23.93 -6.15 -16.35
N GLU A 151 -23.21 -5.06 -16.09
CA GLU A 151 -21.84 -5.13 -15.56
C GLU A 151 -21.77 -5.73 -14.15
N ARG A 152 -22.88 -5.72 -13.40
CA ARG A 152 -22.96 -6.21 -12.02
C ARG A 152 -23.30 -7.68 -11.91
N ILE A 153 -23.63 -8.35 -13.04
CA ILE A 153 -24.00 -9.77 -13.05
C ILE A 153 -22.90 -10.61 -12.40
N GLY A 154 -23.28 -11.45 -11.47
CA GLY A 154 -22.39 -12.34 -10.73
C GLY A 154 -21.73 -11.70 -9.52
N GLY A 155 -21.82 -10.39 -9.35
CA GLY A 155 -21.23 -9.64 -8.25
C GLY A 155 -22.14 -9.49 -7.02
N ALA A 156 -21.66 -8.72 -6.04
CA ALA A 156 -22.37 -8.40 -4.81
C ALA A 156 -23.61 -7.51 -5.04
N PHE A 157 -23.62 -6.74 -6.12
CA PHE A 157 -24.65 -5.75 -6.44
C PHE A 157 -25.47 -6.16 -7.67
N ASP A 158 -25.52 -7.46 -7.94
CA ASP A 158 -26.28 -8.05 -9.02
C ASP A 158 -27.80 -7.94 -8.75
N PRO A 159 -28.56 -7.18 -9.56
CA PRO A 159 -29.97 -6.96 -9.33
C PRO A 159 -30.85 -8.07 -9.92
N PHE A 160 -30.26 -9.01 -10.67
CA PHE A 160 -31.04 -9.96 -11.49
C PHE A 160 -31.34 -11.25 -10.75
N ALA A 161 -32.41 -11.91 -11.20
CA ALA A 161 -32.77 -13.23 -10.73
C ALA A 161 -31.96 -14.32 -11.45
N HIS A 162 -31.49 -15.29 -10.68
CA HIS A 162 -30.70 -16.44 -11.14
C HIS A 162 -31.37 -17.76 -10.83
N THR A 163 -31.10 -18.76 -11.63
CA THR A 163 -31.51 -20.13 -11.31
C THR A 163 -30.65 -20.71 -10.19
N ALA A 164 -31.22 -21.59 -9.37
CA ALA A 164 -30.49 -22.26 -8.30
C ALA A 164 -29.38 -23.15 -8.86
N GLU A 165 -28.17 -23.01 -8.31
CA GLU A 165 -27.00 -23.82 -8.67
C GLU A 165 -26.96 -25.09 -7.83
N LEU A 166 -27.25 -26.23 -8.48
CA LEU A 166 -27.28 -27.54 -7.83
C LEU A 166 -25.95 -28.31 -7.97
N ARG A 167 -25.10 -27.95 -8.93
CA ARG A 167 -23.87 -28.66 -9.26
C ARG A 167 -22.68 -27.74 -9.21
N GLY A 168 -21.52 -28.29 -8.88
CA GLY A 168 -20.23 -27.59 -8.87
C GLY A 168 -19.54 -27.60 -7.50
N ARG A 169 -18.23 -27.29 -7.52
CA ARG A 169 -17.41 -27.05 -6.33
C ARG A 169 -17.23 -25.54 -6.21
N GLY A 170 -17.61 -24.93 -5.11
CA GLY A 170 -17.44 -23.49 -4.86
C GLY A 170 -18.70 -22.81 -4.37
N PRO A 171 -18.69 -21.46 -4.27
CA PRO A 171 -19.84 -20.68 -3.84
C PRO A 171 -21.03 -20.95 -4.76
N LYS A 172 -22.16 -21.37 -4.20
CA LYS A 172 -23.37 -21.70 -4.96
C LYS A 172 -24.45 -20.67 -4.69
N ARG A 173 -25.16 -20.25 -5.72
CA ARG A 173 -26.40 -19.48 -5.56
C ARG A 173 -27.55 -20.45 -5.29
N ASN A 174 -27.93 -20.56 -4.01
CA ASN A 174 -29.00 -21.46 -3.57
C ASN A 174 -29.72 -20.85 -2.36
N ILE A 175 -30.85 -21.48 -1.97
CA ILE A 175 -31.70 -21.04 -0.84
C ILE A 175 -30.90 -20.99 0.47
N SER A 176 -30.05 -21.98 0.72
CA SER A 176 -29.26 -22.10 1.95
C SER A 176 -27.97 -21.27 1.95
N THR A 177 -27.66 -20.58 0.86
CA THR A 177 -26.34 -19.94 0.72
C THR A 177 -26.43 -18.43 0.90
N VAL A 178 -25.54 -17.91 1.73
CA VAL A 178 -25.30 -16.48 1.91
C VAL A 178 -23.96 -16.14 1.29
N GLY A 179 -23.94 -15.27 0.28
CA GLY A 179 -22.73 -14.77 -0.35
C GLY A 179 -22.11 -13.65 0.48
N ILE A 180 -20.85 -13.82 0.88
CA ILE A 180 -20.06 -12.80 1.57
C ILE A 180 -18.99 -12.33 0.60
N PHE A 181 -19.17 -11.13 0.07
CA PHE A 181 -18.27 -10.52 -0.90
C PHE A 181 -17.30 -9.60 -0.18
N LEU A 182 -16.01 -9.79 -0.42
CA LEU A 182 -14.92 -9.08 0.24
C LEU A 182 -14.03 -8.36 -0.78
N TRP A 183 -13.71 -7.10 -0.49
CA TRP A 183 -12.77 -6.28 -1.26
C TRP A 183 -11.48 -6.14 -0.51
N ARG A 184 -10.43 -6.82 -0.98
CA ARG A 184 -9.11 -6.86 -0.33
C ARG A 184 -8.19 -5.72 -0.74
N LEU A 185 -8.44 -5.09 -1.89
CA LEU A 185 -7.69 -3.91 -2.29
C LEU A 185 -8.18 -2.69 -1.53
N GLU A 186 -7.25 -1.91 -1.07
CA GLU A 186 -7.51 -0.61 -0.45
C GLU A 186 -7.58 0.48 -1.50
N SER A 187 -8.37 1.50 -1.23
CA SER A 187 -8.52 2.69 -2.06
C SER A 187 -7.56 3.75 -1.55
N MET A 188 -6.37 3.83 -2.16
CA MET A 188 -5.33 4.77 -1.76
C MET A 188 -5.63 6.16 -2.33
N PRO A 189 -5.64 7.21 -1.51
CA PRO A 189 -5.87 8.56 -1.98
C PRO A 189 -4.63 9.13 -2.67
N MET A 190 -4.88 9.99 -3.65
CA MET A 190 -3.91 10.89 -4.24
C MET A 190 -4.56 12.27 -4.32
N THR A 191 -4.17 13.16 -3.42
CA THR A 191 -4.83 14.45 -3.21
C THR A 191 -4.06 15.57 -3.91
N ALA A 192 -4.79 16.37 -4.71
CA ALA A 192 -4.28 17.55 -5.42
C ALA A 192 -2.96 17.30 -6.16
N ALA A 193 -2.79 16.13 -6.75
CA ALA A 193 -1.62 15.78 -7.55
C ALA A 193 -1.66 16.49 -8.92
N THR A 194 -0.49 16.75 -9.48
CA THR A 194 -0.42 17.30 -10.84
C THR A 194 -0.63 16.18 -11.86
N ALA A 195 -1.65 16.28 -12.70
CA ALA A 195 -1.91 15.32 -13.76
C ALA A 195 -0.74 15.26 -14.76
N ALA A 196 -0.38 14.06 -15.19
CA ALA A 196 0.70 13.89 -16.15
C ALA A 196 0.26 14.34 -17.55
N PRO A 197 0.94 15.33 -18.18
CA PRO A 197 0.59 15.77 -19.52
C PRO A 197 1.02 14.73 -20.56
N LEU A 198 0.13 14.41 -21.50
CA LEU A 198 0.46 13.70 -22.73
C LEU A 198 0.68 14.69 -23.88
N ASP A 199 -0.19 15.69 -23.93
CA ASP A 199 -0.06 16.88 -24.81
C ASP A 199 -0.80 18.09 -24.16
N ALA A 200 -1.08 19.12 -24.94
CA ALA A 200 -1.72 20.35 -24.43
C ALA A 200 -3.15 20.13 -23.91
N SER A 201 -3.86 19.11 -24.39
CA SER A 201 -5.29 18.85 -24.07
C SER A 201 -5.55 17.53 -23.38
N ARG A 202 -4.58 16.60 -23.38
CA ARG A 202 -4.74 15.25 -22.86
C ARG A 202 -3.81 15.01 -21.67
N PHE A 203 -4.39 14.48 -20.59
CA PHE A 203 -3.70 14.24 -19.32
C PHE A 203 -4.07 12.87 -18.75
N LEU A 204 -3.23 12.38 -17.83
CA LEU A 204 -3.51 11.19 -17.05
C LEU A 204 -3.56 11.54 -15.56
N PHE A 205 -4.50 10.92 -14.82
CA PHE A 205 -4.53 11.06 -13.36
C PHE A 205 -3.24 10.54 -12.72
N ASN A 206 -2.69 9.47 -13.29
CA ASN A 206 -1.45 8.87 -12.79
C ASN A 206 -0.24 9.76 -13.15
N PRO A 207 0.49 10.30 -12.16
CA PRO A 207 1.65 11.15 -12.40
C PRO A 207 2.82 10.43 -13.12
N HIS A 208 2.82 9.08 -13.14
CA HIS A 208 3.78 8.30 -13.94
C HIS A 208 3.55 8.41 -15.46
N GLY A 209 2.43 8.97 -15.90
CA GLY A 209 2.11 9.10 -17.33
C GLY A 209 1.62 7.80 -17.98
N ALA A 210 1.14 6.86 -17.19
CA ALA A 210 0.59 5.57 -17.63
C ALA A 210 -0.90 5.44 -17.26
N PRO A 211 -1.69 4.65 -17.98
CA PRO A 211 -3.06 4.35 -17.61
C PRO A 211 -3.14 3.73 -16.21
N MET A 212 -4.17 4.11 -15.45
CA MET A 212 -4.42 3.62 -14.10
C MET A 212 -5.93 3.57 -13.86
N ALA A 213 -6.45 2.42 -13.46
CA ALA A 213 -7.85 2.32 -13.08
C ALA A 213 -8.12 3.14 -11.80
N LEU A 214 -9.09 4.05 -11.86
CA LEU A 214 -9.53 4.80 -10.69
C LEU A 214 -10.46 3.94 -9.84
N PHE A 215 -10.38 4.14 -8.52
CA PHE A 215 -11.16 3.40 -7.53
C PHE A 215 -12.18 4.31 -6.85
N THR A 216 -13.22 3.69 -6.31
CA THR A 216 -14.17 4.38 -5.44
C THR A 216 -13.51 4.67 -4.10
N GLN A 217 -13.69 5.87 -3.57
CA GLN A 217 -13.47 6.13 -2.16
C GLN A 217 -14.52 5.37 -1.36
N ALA A 218 -14.10 4.41 -0.53
CA ALA A 218 -15.02 3.64 0.28
C ALA A 218 -15.57 4.52 1.42
N ILE A 219 -16.86 4.87 1.34
CA ILE A 219 -17.55 5.61 2.41
C ILE A 219 -18.13 4.59 3.39
N PRO A 220 -17.87 4.69 4.71
CA PRO A 220 -18.44 3.76 5.69
C PRO A 220 -19.96 3.65 5.57
N ALA A 221 -20.48 2.42 5.52
CA ALA A 221 -21.92 2.18 5.44
C ALA A 221 -22.50 1.97 6.83
N ALA A 222 -23.57 2.70 7.15
CA ALA A 222 -24.29 2.53 8.43
C ALA A 222 -25.15 1.25 8.47
N ALA A 223 -25.52 0.71 7.30
CA ALA A 223 -26.36 -0.48 7.14
C ALA A 223 -25.79 -1.40 6.04
N ALA A 224 -26.60 -1.80 5.07
CA ALA A 224 -26.14 -2.60 3.93
C ALA A 224 -25.21 -1.79 3.03
N ALA A 225 -24.05 -2.36 2.68
CA ALA A 225 -23.09 -1.71 1.80
C ALA A 225 -23.63 -1.65 0.35
N GLY A 226 -23.55 -0.46 -0.25
CA GLY A 226 -23.76 -0.25 -1.69
C GLY A 226 -22.41 -0.12 -2.42
N MET A 227 -22.47 0.15 -3.72
CA MET A 227 -21.27 0.29 -4.57
C MET A 227 -20.32 1.41 -4.13
N VAL A 228 -20.83 2.47 -3.50
CA VAL A 228 -20.04 3.60 -2.98
C VAL A 228 -19.37 3.31 -1.64
N ASN A 229 -19.68 2.17 -1.02
CA ASN A 229 -19.18 1.82 0.30
C ASN A 229 -18.01 0.81 0.26
N VAL A 230 -17.56 0.43 -0.92
CA VAL A 230 -16.52 -0.58 -1.11
C VAL A 230 -15.43 -0.07 -2.05
N SER A 231 -14.20 -0.47 -1.79
CA SER A 231 -13.06 -0.14 -2.63
C SER A 231 -13.06 -1.01 -3.90
N GLN A 232 -13.49 -0.45 -5.01
CA GLN A 232 -13.57 -1.18 -6.28
C GLN A 232 -13.22 -0.28 -7.47
N PRO A 233 -12.77 -0.85 -8.60
CA PRO A 233 -12.56 -0.08 -9.82
C PRO A 233 -13.86 0.63 -10.26
N LEU A 234 -13.74 1.91 -10.60
CA LEU A 234 -14.86 2.71 -11.06
C LEU A 234 -15.09 2.49 -12.55
N SER A 235 -16.23 1.86 -12.93
CA SER A 235 -16.56 1.68 -14.33
C SER A 235 -17.10 2.98 -14.95
N ARG A 236 -16.92 3.15 -16.28
CA ARG A 236 -17.49 4.28 -17.03
C ARG A 236 -19.01 4.36 -16.85
N ARG A 237 -19.70 3.23 -16.84
CA ARG A 237 -21.17 3.18 -16.74
C ARG A 237 -21.65 3.53 -15.34
N ALA A 238 -21.03 2.98 -14.31
CA ALA A 238 -21.34 3.34 -12.92
C ALA A 238 -21.10 4.83 -12.66
N PHE A 239 -19.99 5.38 -13.18
CA PHE A 239 -19.68 6.80 -13.07
C PHE A 239 -20.72 7.66 -13.83
N ALA A 240 -21.06 7.31 -15.07
CA ALA A 240 -22.05 8.05 -15.85
C ALA A 240 -23.45 8.02 -15.24
N ALA A 241 -23.86 6.88 -14.64
CA ALA A 241 -25.17 6.73 -14.01
C ALA A 241 -25.33 7.57 -12.74
N ALA A 242 -24.23 7.83 -12.00
CA ALA A 242 -24.28 8.49 -10.69
C ALA A 242 -23.08 9.45 -10.45
N MET A 243 -22.74 10.28 -11.45
CA MET A 243 -21.57 11.19 -11.38
C MET A 243 -21.51 11.99 -10.07
N GLY A 244 -22.64 12.50 -9.59
CA GLY A 244 -22.69 13.27 -8.36
C GLY A 244 -22.31 12.51 -7.10
N HIS A 245 -22.28 11.17 -7.10
CA HIS A 245 -21.80 10.37 -5.98
C HIS A 245 -20.27 10.23 -5.98
N TYR A 246 -19.64 10.24 -7.15
CA TYR A 246 -18.21 9.94 -7.30
C TYR A 246 -17.34 11.16 -7.56
N TYR A 247 -17.92 12.27 -8.08
CA TYR A 247 -17.18 13.49 -8.41
C TYR A 247 -17.34 14.59 -7.38
N GLY A 248 -16.25 15.13 -6.86
CA GLY A 248 -16.20 16.24 -5.89
C GLY A 248 -14.91 16.22 -5.08
N ALA A 249 -14.63 17.30 -4.34
CA ALA A 249 -13.39 17.48 -3.58
C ALA A 249 -13.13 16.33 -2.58
N ASP A 250 -14.20 15.88 -1.89
CA ASP A 250 -14.12 14.82 -0.88
C ASP A 250 -14.71 13.50 -1.38
N LYS A 251 -14.59 13.24 -2.69
CA LYS A 251 -15.16 12.05 -3.34
C LYS A 251 -14.08 11.26 -4.09
N SER A 252 -14.52 10.25 -4.81
CA SER A 252 -13.64 9.31 -5.49
C SER A 252 -12.69 9.96 -6.50
N LEU A 253 -13.13 11.03 -7.17
CA LEU A 253 -12.29 11.78 -8.11
C LEU A 253 -12.74 13.26 -8.22
N PHE A 254 -11.77 14.13 -8.48
CA PHE A 254 -11.99 15.57 -8.64
C PHE A 254 -10.89 16.17 -9.54
N ILE A 255 -11.26 17.18 -10.33
CA ILE A 255 -10.35 18.01 -11.12
C ILE A 255 -10.59 19.45 -10.69
N GLU A 256 -9.55 20.13 -10.20
CA GLU A 256 -9.67 21.51 -9.73
C GLU A 256 -10.12 22.42 -10.87
N GLY A 257 -11.09 23.29 -10.57
CA GLY A 257 -11.63 24.25 -11.53
C GLY A 257 -12.61 23.69 -12.56
N VAL A 258 -12.95 22.39 -12.52
CA VAL A 258 -13.89 21.76 -13.46
C VAL A 258 -15.22 21.50 -12.75
N ALA A 259 -16.31 22.07 -13.25
CA ALA A 259 -17.65 21.84 -12.70
C ALA A 259 -18.23 20.50 -13.19
N LEU A 260 -19.07 19.86 -12.36
CA LEU A 260 -19.72 18.59 -12.70
C LEU A 260 -20.50 18.67 -14.02
N ALA A 261 -21.10 19.83 -14.33
CA ALA A 261 -21.88 20.03 -15.57
C ALA A 261 -21.04 19.95 -16.84
N ASP A 262 -19.74 20.23 -16.76
CA ASP A 262 -18.81 20.22 -17.90
C ASP A 262 -18.23 18.83 -18.17
N ILE A 263 -18.43 17.88 -17.24
CA ILE A 263 -17.87 16.54 -17.35
C ILE A 263 -18.69 15.67 -18.29
N ARG A 264 -17.97 14.91 -19.10
CA ARG A 264 -18.51 13.85 -19.96
C ARG A 264 -17.75 12.55 -19.71
N VAL A 265 -18.47 11.50 -19.40
CA VAL A 265 -17.85 10.17 -19.24
C VAL A 265 -17.75 9.54 -20.61
N CYS A 266 -16.54 9.27 -21.05
CA CYS A 266 -16.27 8.78 -22.40
C CYS A 266 -15.28 7.62 -22.40
N ASP A 267 -15.27 6.86 -23.48
CA ASP A 267 -14.20 5.93 -23.78
C ASP A 267 -13.02 6.72 -24.39
N LEU A 268 -11.91 6.78 -23.65
CA LEU A 268 -10.68 7.42 -24.10
C LEU A 268 -9.61 6.38 -24.44
N SER A 269 -9.99 5.18 -24.89
CA SER A 269 -9.04 4.17 -25.40
C SER A 269 -8.31 4.66 -26.66
N ASP A 270 -7.20 4.00 -26.97
CA ASP A 270 -6.37 4.36 -28.11
C ASP A 270 -7.08 3.96 -29.42
N ALA A 271 -7.28 4.93 -30.31
CA ALA A 271 -7.91 4.76 -31.62
C ALA A 271 -6.89 4.58 -32.77
N GLY A 272 -5.58 4.52 -32.45
CA GLY A 272 -4.50 4.47 -33.43
C GLY A 272 -3.96 5.86 -33.80
N GLY A 273 -2.73 5.90 -34.33
CA GLY A 273 -2.08 7.14 -34.72
C GLY A 273 -1.84 8.16 -33.59
N GLY A 274 -1.86 7.72 -32.34
CA GLY A 274 -1.71 8.58 -31.16
C GLY A 274 -3.01 9.31 -30.74
N ALA A 275 -4.14 9.06 -31.43
CA ALA A 275 -5.44 9.62 -31.06
C ALA A 275 -6.19 8.73 -30.05
N TRP A 276 -7.05 9.35 -29.24
CA TRP A 276 -8.02 8.65 -28.40
C TRP A 276 -9.39 8.54 -29.09
N ALA A 277 -10.18 7.54 -28.70
CA ALA A 277 -11.47 7.23 -29.32
C ALA A 277 -12.49 8.37 -29.24
N HIS A 278 -12.32 9.30 -28.28
CA HIS A 278 -13.20 10.46 -28.14
C HIS A 278 -12.42 11.74 -27.91
N ALA A 279 -12.87 12.83 -28.55
CA ALA A 279 -12.40 14.21 -28.32
C ALA A 279 -13.60 15.06 -27.88
N PRO A 280 -13.57 15.70 -26.69
CA PRO A 280 -14.70 16.50 -26.20
C PRO A 280 -14.85 17.82 -26.98
N ALA A 281 -16.09 18.34 -26.99
CA ALA A 281 -16.38 19.67 -27.52
C ALA A 281 -15.72 20.78 -26.67
N ALA A 282 -15.54 21.97 -27.24
CA ALA A 282 -14.99 23.12 -26.53
C ALA A 282 -15.77 23.40 -25.21
N GLY A 283 -15.05 23.61 -24.13
CA GLY A 283 -15.60 23.82 -22.78
C GLY A 283 -15.99 22.53 -22.02
N ALA A 284 -16.01 21.37 -22.68
CA ALA A 284 -16.25 20.09 -22.01
C ALA A 284 -14.95 19.38 -21.63
N VAL A 285 -15.01 18.55 -20.58
CA VAL A 285 -13.94 17.69 -20.12
C VAL A 285 -14.38 16.25 -20.13
N ALA A 286 -13.71 15.41 -20.93
CA ALA A 286 -13.98 13.99 -20.98
C ALA A 286 -13.12 13.24 -19.95
N ILE A 287 -13.72 12.33 -19.20
CA ILE A 287 -13.04 11.49 -18.21
C ILE A 287 -13.31 10.02 -18.51
N ASP A 288 -12.26 9.23 -18.46
CA ASP A 288 -12.30 7.78 -18.52
C ASP A 288 -11.73 7.20 -17.19
N PRO A 289 -12.57 6.81 -16.24
CA PRO A 289 -12.10 6.31 -14.96
C PRO A 289 -11.44 4.94 -15.05
N GLN A 290 -11.73 4.13 -16.07
CA GLN A 290 -11.10 2.81 -16.24
C GLN A 290 -9.65 2.91 -16.69
N LEU A 291 -9.32 3.95 -17.45
CA LEU A 291 -7.96 4.21 -17.94
C LEU A 291 -7.27 5.36 -17.17
N GLY A 292 -8.00 6.09 -16.30
CA GLY A 292 -7.46 7.28 -15.63
C GLY A 292 -7.04 8.36 -16.61
N ARG A 293 -7.81 8.57 -17.69
CA ARG A 293 -7.53 9.54 -18.76
C ARG A 293 -8.47 10.74 -18.68
N ILE A 294 -7.90 11.92 -19.02
CA ILE A 294 -8.62 13.19 -19.06
C ILE A 294 -8.35 13.85 -20.42
N ALA A 295 -9.41 14.30 -21.09
CA ALA A 295 -9.28 15.11 -22.31
C ALA A 295 -10.07 16.42 -22.16
N PHE A 296 -9.45 17.53 -22.45
CA PHE A 296 -10.06 18.86 -22.45
C PHE A 296 -10.43 19.28 -23.87
N GLY A 297 -11.65 19.76 -24.06
CA GLY A 297 -12.07 20.35 -25.35
C GLY A 297 -11.43 21.73 -25.61
N THR A 298 -10.99 22.41 -24.55
CA THR A 298 -10.16 23.64 -24.61
C THR A 298 -8.94 23.39 -23.73
N PRO A 299 -7.70 23.46 -24.26
CA PRO A 299 -6.49 23.22 -23.48
C PRO A 299 -6.44 24.12 -22.23
N PRO A 300 -6.16 23.57 -21.03
CA PRO A 300 -5.96 24.36 -19.83
C PRO A 300 -4.64 25.14 -19.90
N ALA A 301 -4.53 26.26 -19.19
CA ALA A 301 -3.33 27.10 -19.15
C ALA A 301 -2.12 26.41 -18.48
N ALA A 302 -2.38 25.44 -17.59
CA ALA A 302 -1.37 24.63 -16.91
C ALA A 302 -1.93 23.22 -16.69
N PRO A 303 -1.06 22.21 -16.44
CA PRO A 303 -1.52 20.88 -16.07
C PRO A 303 -2.48 20.93 -14.88
N PRO A 304 -3.66 20.30 -14.96
CA PRO A 304 -4.67 20.40 -13.92
C PRO A 304 -4.21 19.67 -12.65
N ARG A 305 -4.63 20.19 -11.49
CA ARG A 305 -4.53 19.45 -10.22
C ARG A 305 -5.71 18.51 -10.09
N VAL A 306 -5.42 17.28 -9.71
CA VAL A 306 -6.41 16.21 -9.65
C VAL A 306 -6.35 15.50 -8.30
N SER A 307 -7.51 15.14 -7.78
CA SER A 307 -7.61 14.21 -6.65
C SER A 307 -8.32 12.96 -7.13
N CYS A 308 -7.79 11.80 -6.79
CA CYS A 308 -8.39 10.53 -7.17
C CYS A 308 -7.97 9.43 -6.18
N HIS A 309 -8.52 8.24 -6.39
CA HIS A 309 -8.16 7.05 -5.65
C HIS A 309 -7.71 5.96 -6.62
N TYR A 310 -6.73 5.16 -6.20
CA TYR A 310 -6.24 4.00 -6.93
C TYR A 310 -6.20 2.77 -6.03
N GLY A 311 -6.29 1.58 -6.61
CA GLY A 311 -6.31 0.33 -5.86
C GLY A 311 -4.92 -0.19 -5.56
N GLN A 312 -4.65 -0.54 -4.30
CA GLN A 312 -3.41 -1.18 -3.86
C GLN A 312 -3.72 -2.21 -2.78
N ALA A 313 -2.84 -3.21 -2.58
CA ALA A 313 -3.08 -4.24 -1.57
C ALA A 313 -2.84 -3.76 -0.13
N GLY A 314 -1.98 -2.76 0.04
CA GLY A 314 -1.63 -2.15 1.32
C GLY A 314 -0.60 -1.04 1.13
N PRO A 315 -0.20 -0.31 2.18
CA PRO A 315 0.78 0.76 2.13
C PRO A 315 2.14 0.26 1.64
N LEU A 316 2.52 0.61 0.41
CA LEU A 316 3.78 0.18 -0.20
C LEU A 316 4.23 1.19 -1.25
N GLY A 317 5.51 1.57 -1.24
CA GLY A 317 6.06 2.58 -2.12
C GLY A 317 5.62 4.00 -1.77
N GLY A 318 5.83 4.96 -2.65
CA GLY A 318 5.29 6.31 -2.50
C GLY A 318 3.76 6.30 -2.59
N GLY A 319 3.09 7.14 -1.83
CA GLY A 319 1.62 7.17 -1.83
C GLY A 319 1.06 8.18 -0.84
N GLY A 320 -0.25 8.44 -0.91
CA GLY A 320 -0.95 9.39 -0.05
C GLY A 320 -1.48 8.78 1.25
N TYR A 321 -0.74 7.91 1.91
CA TYR A 321 -1.11 7.27 3.17
C TYR A 321 -0.26 7.77 4.33
N ASP A 322 -0.72 7.52 5.57
CA ASP A 322 -0.04 7.90 6.81
C ASP A 322 1.30 7.15 6.94
N ARG A 323 2.36 7.91 7.19
CA ARG A 323 3.71 7.41 7.42
C ARG A 323 4.53 8.27 8.40
N GLU A 324 3.86 9.11 9.18
CA GLU A 324 4.51 9.99 10.14
C GLU A 324 5.46 9.22 11.06
N ALA A 325 5.07 8.02 11.50
CA ALA A 325 5.89 7.13 12.34
C ALA A 325 7.23 6.70 11.68
N SER A 326 7.38 6.85 10.35
CA SER A 326 8.61 6.51 9.62
C SER A 326 9.60 7.68 9.48
N PHE A 327 9.23 8.89 9.90
CA PHE A 327 10.07 10.08 9.83
C PHE A 327 11.26 9.96 10.77
N GLN A 328 12.42 10.39 10.32
CA GLN A 328 13.67 10.23 11.06
C GLN A 328 14.23 11.53 11.64
N GLY A 329 13.90 12.66 11.05
CA GLY A 329 14.44 13.97 11.46
C GLY A 329 13.46 14.78 12.29
N ASP A 330 13.88 15.23 13.48
CA ASP A 330 13.10 16.12 14.37
C ASP A 330 13.32 17.61 14.09
N ALA A 331 14.27 17.95 13.20
CA ALA A 331 14.56 19.34 12.86
C ALA A 331 13.39 19.97 12.06
N PRO A 332 13.10 21.26 12.27
CA PRO A 332 12.10 21.96 11.47
C PRO A 332 12.40 21.81 9.97
N PRO A 333 11.44 21.35 9.16
CA PRO A 333 11.68 21.06 7.75
C PRO A 333 11.79 22.34 6.90
N ILE A 334 12.65 22.29 5.90
CA ILE A 334 12.65 23.25 4.78
C ILE A 334 11.57 22.81 3.80
N SER A 335 10.42 23.45 3.80
CA SER A 335 9.27 23.06 2.99
C SER A 335 9.37 23.48 1.52
N VAL A 336 8.91 22.62 0.64
CA VAL A 336 8.77 22.80 -0.81
C VAL A 336 7.35 22.36 -1.23
N PRO A 337 6.55 23.21 -1.87
CA PRO A 337 6.71 24.66 -2.02
C PRO A 337 6.51 25.37 -0.68
N GLY A 338 7.11 26.53 -0.51
CA GLY A 338 6.98 27.33 0.72
C GLY A 338 8.27 28.05 1.02
N ALA A 339 9.13 27.48 1.86
CA ALA A 339 10.45 28.05 2.16
C ALA A 339 11.36 28.12 0.92
N LYS A 340 11.22 27.14 0.01
CA LYS A 340 11.93 27.11 -1.28
C LYS A 340 10.95 26.76 -2.40
N ALA A 341 11.25 27.24 -3.62
CA ALA A 341 10.43 27.01 -4.82
C ALA A 341 10.75 25.65 -5.48
N THR A 342 11.97 25.14 -5.33
CA THR A 342 12.44 23.90 -5.96
C THR A 342 13.06 22.97 -4.94
N VAL A 343 12.98 21.66 -5.21
CA VAL A 343 13.56 20.62 -4.35
C VAL A 343 15.08 20.75 -4.30
N GLN A 344 15.73 21.01 -5.44
CA GLN A 344 17.18 21.19 -5.49
C GLN A 344 17.66 22.39 -4.65
N ALA A 345 16.92 23.51 -4.66
CA ALA A 345 17.29 24.67 -3.84
C ALA A 345 17.14 24.39 -2.32
N ALA A 346 16.17 23.58 -1.94
CA ALA A 346 15.99 23.13 -0.56
C ALA A 346 17.12 22.18 -0.12
N LEU A 347 17.47 21.20 -0.96
CA LEU A 347 18.59 20.26 -0.72
C LEU A 347 19.92 21.00 -0.57
N THR A 348 20.17 22.00 -1.45
CA THR A 348 21.38 22.84 -1.35
C THR A 348 21.41 23.62 -0.04
N SER A 349 20.28 24.11 0.44
CA SER A 349 20.19 24.80 1.74
C SER A 349 20.38 23.86 2.93
N ALA A 350 20.02 22.58 2.79
CA ALA A 350 20.17 21.53 3.80
C ALA A 350 21.50 20.76 3.68
N ALA A 351 22.46 21.20 2.88
CA ALA A 351 23.72 20.48 2.64
C ALA A 351 24.57 20.24 3.92
N SER A 352 24.37 21.00 4.98
CA SER A 352 25.01 20.78 6.28
C SER A 352 24.24 19.82 7.22
N GLY A 353 23.15 19.24 6.76
CA GLY A 353 22.22 18.39 7.50
C GLY A 353 20.87 19.09 7.77
N GLY A 354 19.84 18.29 8.03
CA GLY A 354 18.49 18.77 8.31
C GLY A 354 17.42 18.01 7.51
N VAL A 355 16.21 18.57 7.49
CA VAL A 355 15.03 17.95 6.84
C VAL A 355 14.55 18.84 5.70
N VAL A 356 14.35 18.24 4.54
CA VAL A 356 13.66 18.84 3.40
C VAL A 356 12.33 18.10 3.22
N GLU A 357 11.22 18.84 3.27
CA GLU A 357 9.88 18.28 3.16
C GLU A 357 9.15 18.82 1.94
N ILE A 358 8.66 17.91 1.10
CA ILE A 358 7.78 18.25 -0.01
C ILE A 358 6.34 18.22 0.52
N ALA A 359 5.77 19.41 0.71
CA ALA A 359 4.52 19.60 1.43
C ALA A 359 3.26 19.38 0.58
N ASP A 360 3.40 19.01 -0.69
CA ASP A 360 2.27 18.75 -1.59
C ASP A 360 2.51 17.52 -2.49
N SER A 361 1.46 17.09 -3.18
CA SER A 361 1.53 16.01 -4.18
C SER A 361 1.87 16.54 -5.59
N GLY A 362 2.73 17.54 -5.66
CA GLY A 362 3.16 18.17 -6.91
C GLY A 362 4.05 17.29 -7.79
N ARG A 363 4.20 17.73 -9.05
CA ARG A 363 5.15 17.13 -10.00
C ARG A 363 6.37 18.05 -10.13
N TYR A 364 7.52 17.56 -9.70
CA TYR A 364 8.79 18.28 -9.72
C TYR A 364 9.69 17.72 -10.82
N ALA A 365 9.84 18.48 -11.91
CA ALA A 365 10.70 18.11 -13.04
C ALA A 365 12.05 18.80 -12.89
N GLU A 366 13.00 18.15 -12.22
CA GLU A 366 14.28 18.74 -11.85
C GLU A 366 15.45 17.76 -12.06
N SER A 367 16.66 18.31 -12.19
CA SER A 367 17.89 17.55 -12.01
C SER A 367 18.26 17.61 -10.52
N LEU A 368 18.20 16.47 -9.83
CA LEU A 368 18.44 16.41 -8.39
C LEU A 368 19.80 15.80 -8.09
N GLY A 369 20.47 16.40 -7.11
CA GLY A 369 21.67 15.88 -6.49
C GLY A 369 21.67 16.18 -4.99
N ILE A 370 22.04 15.19 -4.19
CA ILE A 370 22.15 15.32 -2.74
C ILE A 370 23.64 15.31 -2.40
N GLU A 371 24.10 16.39 -1.79
CA GLU A 371 25.47 16.50 -1.28
C GLU A 371 25.43 16.88 0.20
N VAL A 372 25.94 15.99 1.07
CA VAL A 372 26.07 16.28 2.51
C VAL A 372 27.50 16.72 2.79
N THR A 373 27.69 18.01 3.04
CA THR A 373 29.02 18.65 3.13
C THR A 373 29.65 18.59 4.50
N LYS A 374 28.89 18.34 5.56
CA LYS A 374 29.35 18.27 6.95
C LYS A 374 29.44 16.82 7.41
N ALA A 375 30.62 16.40 7.89
CA ALA A 375 30.81 15.06 8.45
C ALA A 375 29.90 14.83 9.66
N GLY A 376 29.34 13.61 9.77
CA GLY A 376 28.41 13.21 10.82
C GLY A 376 27.01 13.81 10.69
N ALA A 377 26.73 14.57 9.64
CA ALA A 377 25.40 15.16 9.44
C ALA A 377 24.40 14.15 8.85
N GLN A 378 23.14 14.36 9.19
CA GLN A 378 22.01 13.61 8.66
C GLN A 378 21.15 14.52 7.79
N LEU A 379 20.73 14.05 6.62
CA LEU A 379 19.83 14.75 5.73
C LEU A 379 18.66 13.84 5.37
N GLU A 380 17.44 14.30 5.64
CA GLU A 380 16.22 13.63 5.21
C GLU A 380 15.54 14.44 4.11
N LEU A 381 15.23 13.79 2.98
CA LEU A 381 14.30 14.28 1.96
C LEU A 381 13.02 13.46 2.08
N ARG A 382 11.93 14.09 2.51
CA ARG A 382 10.67 13.39 2.71
C ARG A 382 9.48 14.08 2.02
N ALA A 383 8.48 13.31 1.71
CA ALA A 383 7.15 13.83 1.45
C ALA A 383 6.46 14.18 2.77
N GLY A 384 5.67 15.22 2.81
CA GLY A 384 4.76 15.49 3.91
C GLY A 384 3.83 14.29 4.15
N ASP A 385 3.31 14.14 5.37
CA ASP A 385 2.39 13.06 5.66
C ASP A 385 1.17 13.09 4.72
N GLN A 386 0.74 11.90 4.25
CA GLN A 386 -0.35 11.73 3.27
C GLN A 386 -0.14 12.46 1.92
N GLN A 387 1.06 12.97 1.63
CA GLN A 387 1.39 13.55 0.33
C GLN A 387 2.11 12.53 -0.58
N ALA A 388 1.90 12.66 -1.87
CA ALA A 388 2.48 11.77 -2.88
C ALA A 388 3.23 12.56 -3.98
N PRO A 389 4.33 13.26 -3.64
CA PRO A 389 5.08 14.05 -4.61
C PRO A 389 5.75 13.16 -5.65
N PHE A 390 5.72 13.63 -6.90
CA PHE A 390 6.33 12.96 -8.03
C PHE A 390 7.57 13.70 -8.51
N LEU A 391 8.74 13.08 -8.33
CA LEU A 391 10.02 13.58 -8.80
C LEU A 391 10.30 13.04 -10.22
N ALA A 392 10.11 13.88 -11.22
CA ALA A 392 10.45 13.59 -12.62
C ALA A 392 11.90 14.02 -12.88
N LEU A 393 12.84 13.11 -12.68
CA LEU A 393 14.25 13.41 -12.85
C LEU A 393 14.60 13.62 -14.33
N ALA A 394 15.37 14.66 -14.62
CA ALA A 394 15.90 14.91 -15.98
C ALA A 394 17.12 14.01 -16.31
N GLY A 395 17.64 13.28 -15.34
CA GLY A 395 18.75 12.33 -15.44
C GLY A 395 18.95 11.62 -14.12
N ASP A 396 20.03 10.87 -13.96
CA ASP A 396 20.29 10.14 -12.73
C ASP A 396 20.52 11.10 -11.54
N MET A 397 19.98 10.77 -10.38
CA MET A 397 20.16 11.50 -9.11
C MET A 397 21.39 10.98 -8.39
N THR A 398 22.37 11.84 -8.13
CA THR A 398 23.59 11.47 -7.42
C THR A 398 23.49 11.81 -5.94
N ILE A 399 23.88 10.88 -5.08
CA ILE A 399 23.98 11.08 -3.62
C ILE A 399 25.44 10.98 -3.21
N THR A 400 25.96 12.04 -2.57
CA THR A 400 27.32 12.11 -2.04
C THR A 400 27.31 12.62 -0.61
N GLY A 401 28.33 12.25 0.16
CA GLY A 401 28.46 12.68 1.54
C GLY A 401 29.91 12.67 2.02
N LYS A 402 30.14 13.20 3.20
CA LYS A 402 31.39 13.11 3.95
C LYS A 402 31.33 11.93 4.94
N ASP A 403 32.42 11.68 5.63
CA ASP A 403 32.50 10.59 6.61
C ASP A 403 31.39 10.69 7.66
N LEU A 404 30.83 9.53 8.05
CA LEU A 404 29.76 9.38 9.04
C LEU A 404 28.45 10.10 8.67
N THR A 405 28.24 10.45 7.41
CA THR A 405 26.99 11.06 6.97
C THR A 405 25.92 10.02 6.67
N SER A 406 24.65 10.39 6.88
CA SER A 406 23.48 9.59 6.50
C SER A 406 22.51 10.40 5.66
N VAL A 407 21.89 9.73 4.70
CA VAL A 407 20.80 10.27 3.87
C VAL A 407 19.58 9.38 3.99
N SER A 408 18.42 9.98 4.19
CA SER A 408 17.13 9.30 4.18
C SER A 408 16.21 9.85 3.09
N LEU A 409 15.58 8.96 2.32
CA LEU A 409 14.51 9.28 1.37
C LEU A 409 13.21 8.63 1.85
N ASN A 410 12.13 9.39 1.97
CA ASN A 410 10.87 8.89 2.53
C ASN A 410 9.64 9.39 1.76
N GLY A 411 8.78 8.46 1.34
CA GLY A 411 7.47 8.76 0.74
C GLY A 411 7.50 9.27 -0.70
N LEU A 412 8.58 9.12 -1.43
CA LEU A 412 8.80 9.74 -2.72
C LEU A 412 8.46 8.81 -3.90
N TRP A 413 7.84 9.38 -4.95
CA TRP A 413 7.79 8.76 -6.27
C TRP A 413 8.89 9.34 -7.15
N ILE A 414 9.85 8.49 -7.55
CA ILE A 414 11.03 8.88 -8.34
C ILE A 414 10.97 8.20 -9.70
N SER A 415 11.08 8.96 -10.78
CA SER A 415 11.02 8.48 -12.17
C SER A 415 11.94 9.32 -13.07
N GLY A 416 12.38 8.77 -14.19
CA GLY A 416 13.19 9.48 -15.19
C GLY A 416 14.69 9.28 -15.05
N GLY A 417 15.19 8.81 -13.92
CA GLY A 417 16.59 8.52 -13.66
C GLY A 417 16.80 7.54 -12.52
N ALA A 418 17.96 6.94 -12.43
CA ALA A 418 18.38 6.08 -11.33
C ALA A 418 18.98 6.90 -10.17
N VAL A 419 18.92 6.34 -8.96
CA VAL A 419 19.65 6.87 -7.79
C VAL A 419 21.05 6.26 -7.79
N GLN A 420 22.08 7.09 -7.77
CA GLN A 420 23.48 6.69 -7.85
C GLN A 420 24.29 7.16 -6.66
N ILE A 421 25.05 6.25 -6.07
CA ILE A 421 26.08 6.54 -5.07
C ILE A 421 27.43 6.23 -5.71
N PRO A 422 28.19 7.25 -6.16
CA PRO A 422 29.46 7.04 -6.83
C PRO A 422 30.53 6.50 -5.86
N ALA A 423 31.52 5.79 -6.38
CA ALA A 423 32.59 5.16 -5.59
C ALA A 423 33.40 6.16 -4.72
N ALA A 424 33.42 7.43 -5.09
CA ALA A 424 34.09 8.48 -4.32
C ALA A 424 33.25 9.04 -3.16
N ALA A 425 31.98 8.62 -3.01
CA ALA A 425 31.13 9.07 -1.92
C ALA A 425 31.59 8.42 -0.61
N ALA A 426 31.77 9.24 0.43
CA ALA A 426 32.10 8.78 1.78
C ALA A 426 30.85 8.64 2.67
N LEU A 427 29.70 8.46 2.06
CA LEU A 427 28.42 8.25 2.72
C LEU A 427 28.46 6.94 3.54
N GLN A 428 28.04 6.98 4.80
CA GLN A 428 28.00 5.80 5.66
C GLN A 428 26.68 5.03 5.56
N HIS A 429 25.57 5.75 5.48
CA HIS A 429 24.23 5.14 5.52
C HIS A 429 23.28 5.81 4.54
N LEU A 430 22.50 4.99 3.80
CA LEU A 430 21.37 5.40 3.01
C LEU A 430 20.13 4.63 3.46
N SER A 431 19.07 5.35 3.81
CA SER A 431 17.74 4.78 4.11
C SER A 431 16.73 5.16 3.03
N LEU A 432 16.01 4.18 2.52
CA LEU A 432 14.88 4.35 1.61
C LEU A 432 13.64 3.79 2.28
N ARG A 433 12.65 4.63 2.56
CA ARG A 433 11.39 4.21 3.20
C ARG A 433 10.19 4.69 2.40
N HIS A 434 9.22 3.81 2.19
CA HIS A 434 8.00 4.17 1.48
C HIS A 434 8.26 4.88 0.13
N CYS A 435 9.30 4.49 -0.59
CA CYS A 435 9.67 5.10 -1.85
C CYS A 435 9.34 4.20 -3.04
N THR A 436 8.94 4.83 -4.15
CA THR A 436 8.82 4.16 -5.44
C THR A 436 9.90 4.69 -6.38
N LEU A 437 10.89 3.87 -6.70
CA LEU A 437 11.83 4.10 -7.79
C LEU A 437 11.31 3.36 -9.02
N THR A 438 10.67 4.08 -9.93
CA THR A 438 9.85 3.50 -11.01
C THR A 438 10.59 2.39 -11.78
N PRO A 439 10.16 1.12 -11.70
CA PRO A 439 10.82 0.02 -12.43
C PRO A 439 10.88 0.32 -13.94
N GLY A 440 12.08 0.20 -14.55
CA GLY A 440 12.31 0.55 -15.95
C GLY A 440 12.38 2.06 -16.20
N VAL A 441 12.81 2.83 -15.21
CA VAL A 441 13.13 4.27 -15.24
C VAL A 441 11.90 5.17 -15.34
N SER A 442 11.02 4.95 -16.29
CA SER A 442 9.75 5.66 -16.48
C SER A 442 8.75 4.76 -17.21
N ARG A 443 7.51 5.23 -17.35
CA ARG A 443 6.45 4.50 -18.04
C ARG A 443 6.13 5.13 -19.39
N LEU A 444 5.84 4.26 -20.35
CA LEU A 444 5.27 4.63 -21.63
C LEU A 444 3.74 4.83 -21.50
N PRO A 445 3.11 5.54 -22.46
CA PRO A 445 1.66 5.75 -22.46
C PRO A 445 0.81 4.48 -22.51
N ASP A 446 1.38 3.34 -22.90
CA ASP A 446 0.75 2.01 -22.85
C ASP A 446 0.93 1.33 -21.49
N GLY A 447 1.66 1.97 -20.56
CA GLY A 447 1.99 1.46 -19.23
C GLY A 447 3.17 0.48 -19.22
N GLY A 448 3.87 0.27 -20.33
CA GLY A 448 5.11 -0.50 -20.37
C GLY A 448 6.29 0.27 -19.76
N PRO A 449 7.39 -0.41 -19.38
CA PRO A 449 8.62 0.24 -18.94
C PRO A 449 9.34 0.90 -20.12
N ALA A 450 9.84 2.13 -19.95
CA ALA A 450 10.58 2.81 -21.01
C ALA A 450 11.97 2.19 -21.25
N GLN A 451 12.61 1.69 -20.21
CA GLN A 451 13.93 1.04 -20.28
C GLN A 451 13.90 -0.25 -19.45
N PRO A 452 13.38 -1.37 -20.01
CA PRO A 452 13.32 -2.64 -19.30
C PRO A 452 14.70 -3.11 -18.83
N GLY A 453 14.79 -3.62 -17.60
CA GLY A 453 16.04 -4.17 -17.05
C GLY A 453 17.07 -3.13 -16.59
N LYS A 454 16.83 -1.83 -16.77
CA LYS A 454 17.74 -0.81 -16.23
C LYS A 454 17.63 -0.77 -14.71
N PRO A 455 18.77 -0.81 -13.97
CA PRO A 455 18.76 -0.69 -12.51
C PRO A 455 18.30 0.71 -12.09
N MET A 456 17.60 0.77 -10.95
CA MET A 456 17.10 2.03 -10.39
C MET A 456 17.91 2.51 -9.18
N LEU A 457 18.75 1.64 -8.61
CA LEU A 457 19.66 1.99 -7.53
C LEU A 457 21.04 1.41 -7.86
N VAL A 458 22.05 2.30 -7.96
CA VAL A 458 23.44 1.92 -8.25
C VAL A 458 24.34 2.41 -7.13
N ILE A 459 24.95 1.48 -6.43
CA ILE A 459 25.76 1.70 -5.24
C ILE A 459 27.20 1.30 -5.59
N ALA A 460 28.07 2.25 -5.87
CA ALA A 460 29.46 1.99 -6.19
C ALA A 460 30.41 2.22 -4.99
N ALA A 461 29.93 2.85 -3.91
CA ALA A 461 30.67 3.09 -2.67
C ALA A 461 30.40 2.02 -1.61
N ASP A 462 31.26 1.95 -0.59
CA ASP A 462 31.09 1.10 0.58
C ASP A 462 30.13 1.78 1.58
N VAL A 463 28.84 1.51 1.42
CA VAL A 463 27.75 2.15 2.19
C VAL A 463 26.79 1.08 2.72
N THR A 464 26.22 1.31 3.89
CA THR A 464 25.09 0.52 4.40
C THR A 464 23.80 1.10 3.86
N VAL A 465 23.01 0.26 3.19
CA VAL A 465 21.73 0.65 2.58
C VAL A 465 20.59 -0.15 3.21
N GLU A 466 19.60 0.56 3.71
CA GLU A 466 18.35 0.02 4.24
C GLU A 466 17.17 0.44 3.38
N ILE A 467 16.39 -0.53 2.95
CA ILE A 467 15.23 -0.32 2.09
C ILE A 467 14.02 -0.98 2.75
N ASP A 468 12.99 -0.20 3.02
CA ASP A 468 11.80 -0.68 3.68
C ASP A 468 10.52 -0.12 3.04
N HIS A 469 9.50 -0.97 2.84
CA HIS A 469 8.21 -0.63 2.21
C HIS A 469 8.37 0.08 0.85
N CYS A 470 9.36 -0.33 0.04
CA CYS A 470 9.67 0.29 -1.23
C CYS A 470 9.24 -0.56 -2.45
N ILE A 471 9.01 0.12 -3.58
CA ILE A 471 8.94 -0.49 -4.91
C ILE A 471 10.10 0.05 -5.72
N LEU A 472 10.96 -0.81 -6.22
CA LEU A 472 12.11 -0.36 -7.01
C LEU A 472 12.45 -1.34 -8.14
N GLY A 473 13.16 -0.84 -9.15
CA GLY A 473 13.80 -1.65 -10.18
C GLY A 473 15.03 -2.38 -9.65
N GLY A 474 15.85 -2.92 -10.55
CA GLY A 474 17.08 -3.62 -10.18
C GLY A 474 18.03 -2.77 -9.35
N ILE A 475 18.79 -3.44 -8.48
CA ILE A 475 19.82 -2.85 -7.58
C ILE A 475 21.18 -3.38 -8.02
N LEU A 476 22.14 -2.50 -8.24
CA LEU A 476 23.53 -2.88 -8.42
C LEU A 476 24.36 -2.33 -7.24
N ALA A 477 25.07 -3.22 -6.54
CA ALA A 477 25.79 -2.86 -5.32
C ALA A 477 27.24 -3.39 -5.33
N ALA A 478 28.20 -2.50 -5.07
CA ALA A 478 29.60 -2.86 -4.95
C ALA A 478 29.82 -3.86 -3.81
N PRO A 479 30.78 -4.80 -3.92
CA PRO A 479 31.00 -5.85 -2.93
C PRO A 479 31.30 -5.37 -1.50
N GLY A 480 31.78 -4.13 -1.32
CA GLY A 480 32.06 -3.52 -0.02
C GLY A 480 30.84 -2.90 0.67
N ALA A 481 29.76 -2.68 -0.07
CA ALA A 481 28.51 -2.19 0.51
C ALA A 481 27.80 -3.28 1.32
N LYS A 482 26.72 -2.92 2.04
CA LYS A 482 25.80 -3.86 2.70
C LYS A 482 24.37 -3.43 2.38
N VAL A 483 23.54 -4.35 1.90
CA VAL A 483 22.16 -4.06 1.49
C VAL A 483 21.17 -4.90 2.28
N THR A 484 20.25 -4.24 2.97
CA THR A 484 19.13 -4.85 3.68
C THR A 484 17.82 -4.36 3.06
N VAL A 485 16.96 -5.27 2.68
CA VAL A 485 15.66 -4.97 2.07
C VAL A 485 14.56 -5.69 2.85
N THR A 486 13.58 -4.94 3.29
CA THR A 486 12.42 -5.44 4.04
C THR A 486 11.14 -4.97 3.38
N ASN A 487 10.07 -5.78 3.45
CA ASN A 487 8.70 -5.42 3.05
C ASN A 487 8.63 -4.73 1.66
N SER A 488 9.44 -5.15 0.70
CA SER A 488 9.65 -4.41 -0.55
C SER A 488 9.53 -5.27 -1.80
N ILE A 489 9.25 -4.61 -2.93
CA ILE A 489 9.30 -5.23 -4.26
C ILE A 489 10.54 -4.76 -5.00
N ILE A 490 11.36 -5.70 -5.48
CA ILE A 490 12.43 -5.44 -6.44
C ILE A 490 11.98 -6.03 -7.78
N ASP A 491 11.74 -5.19 -8.79
CA ASP A 491 11.21 -5.59 -10.09
C ASP A 491 12.16 -5.19 -11.23
N ALA A 492 12.92 -6.14 -11.72
CA ALA A 492 13.78 -5.93 -12.89
C ALA A 492 13.01 -5.88 -14.23
N GLY A 493 11.69 -6.01 -14.20
CA GLY A 493 10.82 -5.99 -15.38
C GLY A 493 10.62 -7.36 -16.04
N ALA A 494 11.47 -8.34 -15.75
CA ALA A 494 11.32 -9.73 -16.24
C ALA A 494 12.08 -10.70 -15.34
N PRO A 495 11.64 -11.97 -15.22
CA PRO A 495 12.32 -12.97 -14.38
C PRO A 495 13.76 -13.32 -14.83
N ASP A 496 14.13 -13.01 -16.07
CA ASP A 496 15.47 -13.24 -16.64
C ASP A 496 16.33 -11.95 -16.68
N ALA A 497 15.79 -10.81 -16.29
CA ALA A 497 16.55 -9.57 -16.06
C ALA A 497 17.29 -9.61 -14.72
N VAL A 498 18.27 -8.72 -14.53
CA VAL A 498 19.08 -8.64 -13.31
C VAL A 498 18.38 -7.78 -12.27
N ALA A 499 17.93 -8.40 -11.18
CA ALA A 499 17.35 -7.70 -10.03
C ALA A 499 18.41 -7.28 -9.01
N TYR A 500 19.48 -8.07 -8.87
CA TYR A 500 20.58 -7.74 -7.95
C TYR A 500 21.91 -8.31 -8.46
N ALA A 501 22.95 -7.47 -8.53
CA ALA A 501 24.31 -7.86 -8.87
C ALA A 501 25.33 -6.78 -8.43
N ALA A 502 26.62 -7.01 -8.71
CA ALA A 502 27.64 -5.95 -8.66
C ALA A 502 27.39 -4.90 -9.76
N PRO A 503 28.07 -3.73 -9.71
CA PRO A 503 27.90 -2.65 -10.69
C PRO A 503 28.15 -3.05 -12.15
N ASP A 504 28.87 -4.14 -12.42
CA ASP A 504 29.07 -4.71 -13.74
C ASP A 504 27.84 -5.49 -14.28
N GLY A 505 26.83 -5.68 -13.47
CA GLY A 505 25.61 -6.45 -13.80
C GLY A 505 25.80 -7.96 -13.93
N ALA A 506 26.98 -8.50 -13.58
CA ALA A 506 27.33 -9.90 -13.81
C ALA A 506 27.92 -10.58 -12.56
N SER A 507 28.85 -9.93 -11.89
CA SER A 507 29.53 -10.45 -10.70
C SER A 507 28.65 -10.39 -9.45
N GLY A 508 29.06 -11.11 -8.40
CA GLY A 508 28.37 -11.10 -7.11
C GLY A 508 28.41 -9.73 -6.44
N GLY A 509 27.25 -9.13 -6.21
CA GLY A 509 27.08 -7.86 -5.52
C GLY A 509 27.37 -7.95 -4.02
N ALA A 510 27.13 -6.86 -3.30
CA ALA A 510 27.25 -6.75 -1.86
C ALA A 510 26.54 -7.87 -1.09
N PRO A 511 26.89 -8.14 0.19
CA PRO A 511 26.06 -8.93 1.09
C PRO A 511 24.61 -8.44 1.11
N LEU A 512 23.66 -9.35 0.90
CA LEU A 512 22.24 -9.07 0.76
C LEU A 512 21.44 -9.73 1.87
N THR A 513 20.55 -8.96 2.51
CA THR A 513 19.52 -9.47 3.43
C THR A 513 18.15 -9.16 2.86
N LEU A 514 17.25 -10.16 2.79
CA LEU A 514 15.88 -10.01 2.30
C LEU A 514 14.90 -10.54 3.34
N SER A 515 13.96 -9.73 3.77
CA SER A 515 12.87 -10.15 4.66
C SER A 515 11.53 -9.66 4.12
N ASN A 516 10.57 -10.56 3.97
CA ASN A 516 9.22 -10.27 3.47
C ASN A 516 9.24 -9.57 2.08
N CYS A 517 10.11 -10.00 1.17
CA CYS A 517 10.29 -9.33 -0.12
C CYS A 517 9.72 -10.14 -1.29
N THR A 518 9.30 -9.43 -2.33
CA THR A 518 9.01 -10.03 -3.64
C THR A 518 10.03 -9.55 -4.65
N VAL A 519 10.84 -10.47 -5.19
CA VAL A 519 11.88 -10.13 -6.17
C VAL A 519 11.54 -10.76 -7.52
N ILE A 520 11.45 -9.92 -8.54
CA ILE A 520 11.25 -10.33 -9.94
C ILE A 520 12.55 -10.07 -10.70
N GLY A 521 13.30 -11.13 -10.99
CA GLY A 521 14.58 -11.07 -11.67
C GLY A 521 15.69 -11.86 -10.98
N LYS A 522 16.82 -12.01 -11.68
CA LYS A 522 17.98 -12.77 -11.23
C LYS A 522 18.73 -12.05 -10.11
N ILE A 523 19.26 -12.84 -9.17
CA ILE A 523 20.05 -12.36 -8.04
C ILE A 523 21.44 -13.00 -8.08
N HIS A 524 22.50 -12.19 -8.06
CA HIS A 524 23.85 -12.63 -7.81
C HIS A 524 24.45 -11.80 -6.67
N ALA A 525 24.61 -12.38 -5.50
CA ALA A 525 25.20 -11.73 -4.34
C ALA A 525 26.40 -12.53 -3.81
N ARG A 526 27.34 -11.83 -3.24
CA ARG A 526 28.51 -12.45 -2.61
C ARG A 526 28.12 -13.31 -1.40
N GLU A 527 27.23 -12.78 -0.58
CA GLU A 527 26.73 -13.41 0.64
C GLU A 527 25.22 -13.12 0.80
N ALA A 528 24.51 -14.04 1.43
CA ALA A 528 23.14 -13.79 1.89
C ALA A 528 23.13 -13.85 3.41
N GLY A 529 22.94 -12.72 4.06
CA GLY A 529 22.83 -12.66 5.53
C GLY A 529 21.63 -13.47 6.00
N GLU A 530 20.46 -13.09 5.53
CA GLU A 530 19.20 -13.79 5.73
C GLU A 530 18.29 -13.58 4.52
N VAL A 531 17.64 -14.66 4.08
CA VAL A 531 16.56 -14.60 3.08
C VAL A 531 15.37 -15.31 3.70
N GLU A 532 14.37 -14.56 4.12
CA GLU A 532 13.22 -15.10 4.82
C GLU A 532 11.88 -14.59 4.29
N ASN A 533 10.86 -15.43 4.41
CA ASN A 533 9.47 -15.10 4.09
C ASN A 533 9.30 -14.44 2.71
N SER A 534 10.22 -14.69 1.77
CA SER A 534 10.33 -13.95 0.52
C SER A 534 9.97 -14.80 -0.70
N ILE A 535 9.54 -14.14 -1.77
CA ILE A 535 9.28 -14.77 -3.06
C ILE A 535 10.34 -14.29 -4.06
N LEU A 536 11.18 -15.21 -4.55
CA LEU A 536 12.18 -14.92 -5.57
C LEU A 536 11.74 -15.55 -6.89
N THR A 537 11.31 -14.73 -7.86
CA THR A 537 10.92 -15.18 -9.19
C THR A 537 12.01 -14.86 -10.19
N ALA A 538 12.88 -15.83 -10.45
CA ALA A 538 13.99 -15.67 -11.37
C ALA A 538 14.07 -16.86 -12.34
N ARG A 539 14.63 -16.63 -13.51
CA ARG A 539 14.83 -17.64 -14.55
C ARG A 539 16.09 -17.35 -15.32
N LEU A 540 16.81 -18.39 -15.72
CA LEU A 540 17.90 -18.28 -16.68
C LEU A 540 17.35 -18.30 -18.11
N SER A 541 17.85 -17.42 -18.95
CA SER A 541 17.61 -17.45 -20.39
C SER A 541 18.50 -18.49 -21.07
N ALA A 542 18.14 -18.92 -22.27
CA ALA A 542 19.00 -19.80 -23.05
C ALA A 542 20.32 -19.08 -23.37
N GLY A 543 21.45 -19.70 -22.99
CA GLY A 543 22.79 -19.11 -23.17
C GLY A 543 23.20 -18.09 -22.10
N ASP A 544 22.47 -17.99 -21.00
CA ASP A 544 22.85 -17.13 -19.86
C ASP A 544 24.22 -17.54 -19.29
N SER A 545 25.04 -16.57 -18.96
CA SER A 545 26.35 -16.79 -18.34
C SER A 545 26.28 -17.13 -16.85
N TRP A 546 25.13 -16.94 -16.22
CA TRP A 546 24.94 -17.18 -14.79
C TRP A 546 24.74 -18.67 -14.50
N LEU A 547 25.34 -19.15 -13.39
CA LEU A 547 25.26 -20.55 -12.99
C LEU A 547 23.91 -20.93 -12.33
N ALA A 548 23.17 -19.96 -11.84
CA ALA A 548 21.89 -20.15 -11.15
C ALA A 548 21.02 -18.90 -11.25
N PRO A 549 19.68 -19.01 -11.23
CA PRO A 549 18.79 -17.86 -11.24
C PRO A 549 18.90 -17.00 -9.96
N VAL A 550 19.11 -17.65 -8.82
CA VAL A 550 19.55 -17.03 -7.57
C VAL A 550 20.89 -17.65 -7.22
N TRP A 551 21.93 -16.84 -7.23
CA TRP A 551 23.30 -17.28 -7.06
C TRP A 551 23.96 -16.52 -5.91
N ILE A 552 24.29 -17.25 -4.83
CA ILE A 552 25.05 -16.76 -3.69
C ILE A 552 26.42 -17.45 -3.72
N ASP A 553 27.50 -16.66 -3.76
CA ASP A 553 28.86 -17.18 -3.86
C ASP A 553 29.26 -17.93 -2.59
N ARG A 554 29.08 -17.32 -1.41
CA ARG A 554 29.36 -17.90 -0.11
C ARG A 554 28.13 -18.50 0.53
N ARG A 555 27.95 -19.82 0.37
CA ARG A 555 26.80 -20.56 0.89
C ARG A 555 26.97 -21.07 2.32
N ASP A 556 28.15 -20.91 2.87
CA ASP A 556 28.52 -21.24 4.25
C ASP A 556 28.13 -20.15 5.25
N VAL A 557 27.73 -18.97 4.77
CA VAL A 557 27.33 -17.81 5.56
C VAL A 557 25.85 -17.53 5.36
N GLY A 558 25.13 -17.22 6.45
CA GLY A 558 23.73 -16.84 6.44
C GLY A 558 22.74 -18.00 6.36
N CYS A 559 21.48 -17.68 6.14
CA CYS A 559 20.39 -18.66 6.06
C CYS A 559 19.34 -18.26 5.02
N THR A 560 18.60 -19.30 4.54
CA THR A 560 17.43 -19.11 3.68
C THR A 560 16.27 -19.89 4.27
N ARG A 561 15.17 -19.24 4.61
CA ARG A 561 14.05 -19.88 5.29
C ARG A 561 12.69 -19.35 4.85
N PHE A 562 11.67 -20.21 4.90
CA PHE A 562 10.27 -19.86 4.64
C PHE A 562 10.05 -19.06 3.34
N SER A 563 10.84 -19.36 2.30
CA SER A 563 10.87 -18.56 1.07
C SER A 563 10.61 -19.43 -0.17
N PHE A 564 10.06 -18.81 -1.22
CA PHE A 564 10.01 -19.45 -2.52
C PHE A 564 11.31 -19.17 -3.28
N LEU A 565 11.97 -20.25 -3.73
CA LEU A 565 13.21 -20.21 -4.50
C LEU A 565 12.98 -20.85 -5.88
N PRO A 566 13.35 -20.18 -6.98
CA PRO A 566 13.27 -20.80 -8.30
C PRO A 566 14.17 -22.05 -8.39
N PRO A 567 13.74 -23.08 -9.14
CA PRO A 567 14.54 -24.29 -9.29
C PRO A 567 15.95 -24.02 -9.81
N GLY A 568 16.95 -24.73 -9.28
CA GLY A 568 18.35 -24.54 -9.65
C GLY A 568 19.08 -23.42 -8.91
N SER A 569 18.44 -22.75 -7.96
CA SER A 569 19.07 -21.73 -7.12
C SER A 569 20.23 -22.27 -6.29
N ARG A 570 21.25 -21.42 -6.08
CA ARG A 570 22.44 -21.70 -5.26
C ARG A 570 22.47 -20.73 -4.08
N THR A 571 21.86 -21.14 -2.98
CA THR A 571 21.70 -20.34 -1.75
C THR A 571 22.35 -21.06 -0.56
N PRO A 572 22.53 -20.40 0.60
CA PRO A 572 22.73 -21.08 1.88
C PRO A 572 21.67 -22.16 2.10
N ARG A 573 21.91 -23.09 3.03
CA ARG A 573 21.02 -24.23 3.25
C ARG A 573 19.57 -23.79 3.46
N PRO A 574 18.63 -24.20 2.57
CA PRO A 574 17.23 -23.80 2.68
C PRO A 574 16.53 -24.57 3.81
N TYR A 575 15.70 -23.86 4.57
CA TYR A 575 14.85 -24.41 5.62
C TYR A 575 13.39 -24.04 5.37
N ARG A 576 12.51 -25.03 5.23
CA ARG A 576 11.07 -24.83 4.93
C ARG A 576 10.80 -23.94 3.71
N CYS A 577 11.72 -23.96 2.73
CA CYS A 577 11.54 -23.23 1.47
C CYS A 577 10.71 -24.04 0.47
N GLN A 578 10.08 -23.33 -0.47
CA GLN A 578 9.35 -23.94 -1.57
C GLN A 578 10.09 -23.68 -2.90
N PRO A 579 10.02 -24.60 -3.86
CA PRO A 579 9.47 -25.96 -3.80
C PRO A 579 10.25 -26.89 -2.86
N ALA A 580 9.52 -27.70 -2.09
CA ALA A 580 10.15 -28.76 -1.30
C ALA A 580 10.72 -29.86 -2.22
N ALA A 581 11.68 -30.65 -1.70
CA ALA A 581 12.25 -31.76 -2.44
C ALA A 581 11.15 -32.75 -2.88
N GLY A 582 11.11 -33.06 -4.18
CA GLY A 582 10.10 -33.97 -4.77
C GLY A 582 8.74 -33.30 -5.09
N ALA A 583 8.59 -31.99 -4.89
CA ALA A 583 7.38 -31.29 -5.28
C ALA A 583 7.24 -31.22 -6.82
N ASP A 584 5.99 -31.18 -7.30
CA ASP A 584 5.69 -30.89 -8.70
C ASP A 584 6.02 -29.41 -8.99
N LEU A 585 7.12 -29.17 -9.68
CA LEU A 585 7.62 -27.84 -9.99
C LEU A 585 6.66 -27.03 -10.87
N ALA A 586 5.86 -27.68 -11.71
CA ALA A 586 4.90 -27.00 -12.56
C ALA A 586 3.72 -26.45 -11.75
N ARG A 587 3.31 -27.19 -10.72
CA ARG A 587 2.25 -26.79 -9.80
C ARG A 587 2.75 -25.79 -8.75
N MET A 588 3.95 -25.98 -8.22
CA MET A 588 4.51 -25.20 -7.11
C MET A 588 5.12 -23.88 -7.62
N GLN A 589 4.27 -22.98 -8.12
CA GLN A 589 4.67 -21.67 -8.61
C GLN A 589 3.82 -20.57 -7.96
N PRO A 590 4.41 -19.42 -7.58
CA PRO A 590 3.65 -18.26 -7.17
C PRO A 590 2.88 -17.69 -8.37
N VAL A 591 1.59 -17.47 -8.20
CA VAL A 591 0.71 -16.85 -9.19
C VAL A 591 0.27 -15.50 -8.64
N PHE A 592 0.68 -14.42 -9.28
CA PHE A 592 0.30 -13.07 -8.88
C PHE A 592 -1.02 -12.63 -9.51
N SER A 593 -1.73 -11.73 -8.87
CA SER A 593 -2.91 -11.05 -9.43
C SER A 593 -2.50 -10.17 -10.60
N SER A 594 -1.40 -9.42 -10.46
CA SER A 594 -0.68 -8.76 -11.54
C SER A 594 0.81 -8.67 -11.22
N GLN A 595 1.65 -8.77 -12.26
CA GLN A 595 3.09 -8.48 -12.22
C GLN A 595 3.41 -7.15 -12.91
N ARG A 596 2.42 -6.46 -13.43
CA ARG A 596 2.61 -5.18 -14.11
C ARG A 596 2.54 -4.06 -13.09
N PHE A 597 3.62 -3.28 -12.97
CA PHE A 597 3.65 -2.10 -12.11
C PHE A 597 2.56 -1.09 -12.51
N GLY A 598 1.82 -0.58 -11.53
CA GLY A 598 0.71 0.35 -11.71
C GLY A 598 -0.66 -0.32 -11.83
N ASP A 599 -0.73 -1.65 -11.99
CA ASP A 599 -2.00 -2.36 -11.93
C ASP A 599 -2.48 -2.53 -10.48
N PRO A 600 -3.79 -2.48 -10.21
CA PRO A 600 -4.35 -2.87 -8.92
C PRO A 600 -3.94 -4.30 -8.56
N GLY A 601 -3.47 -4.52 -7.35
CA GLY A 601 -3.00 -5.85 -6.92
C GLY A 601 -1.64 -6.27 -7.51
N TYR A 602 -0.81 -5.31 -7.94
CA TYR A 602 0.58 -5.54 -8.32
C TYR A 602 1.36 -6.24 -7.21
N GLY A 603 2.06 -7.32 -7.55
CA GLY A 603 2.84 -8.14 -6.60
C GLY A 603 2.03 -8.97 -5.60
N ARG A 604 0.69 -8.88 -5.58
CA ARG A 604 -0.17 -9.66 -4.69
C ARG A 604 -0.40 -11.07 -5.19
N LEU A 605 -0.37 -12.04 -4.27
CA LEU A 605 -0.67 -13.44 -4.61
C LEU A 605 -2.16 -13.64 -4.95
N SER A 606 -2.38 -14.39 -6.03
CA SER A 606 -3.70 -14.89 -6.42
C SER A 606 -4.10 -16.10 -5.58
N ARG A 607 -5.40 -16.36 -5.40
CA ARG A 607 -5.89 -17.61 -4.80
C ARG A 607 -5.50 -18.88 -5.55
N ARG A 608 -5.04 -18.76 -6.81
CA ARG A 608 -4.51 -19.89 -7.59
C ARG A 608 -3.13 -20.33 -7.13
N THR A 609 -2.44 -19.51 -6.34
CA THR A 609 -1.16 -19.87 -5.72
C THR A 609 -1.36 -21.05 -4.77
N PRO A 610 -0.50 -22.07 -4.80
CA PRO A 610 -0.55 -23.18 -3.86
C PRO A 610 -0.54 -22.71 -2.39
N ALA A 611 -1.25 -23.43 -1.52
CA ALA A 611 -1.33 -23.10 -0.09
C ALA A 611 0.07 -23.09 0.56
N GLU A 612 0.98 -23.95 0.10
CA GLU A 612 2.36 -24.05 0.58
C GLU A 612 3.18 -22.76 0.40
N ILE A 613 2.75 -21.85 -0.50
CA ILE A 613 3.35 -20.52 -0.70
C ILE A 613 2.47 -19.47 -0.03
N ARG A 614 1.15 -19.60 -0.18
CA ARG A 614 0.19 -18.64 0.34
C ARG A 614 0.09 -18.63 1.89
N GLU A 615 0.48 -19.72 2.51
CA GLU A 615 0.47 -19.93 3.97
C GLU A 615 1.84 -20.40 4.46
N GLY A 616 2.88 -20.17 3.66
CA GLY A 616 4.20 -20.76 3.83
C GLY A 616 5.23 -19.92 4.56
N ALA A 617 4.88 -18.69 5.00
CA ALA A 617 5.73 -17.89 5.85
C ALA A 617 5.85 -18.49 7.27
N GLU A 618 6.79 -18.01 8.06
CA GLU A 618 7.11 -18.53 9.40
C GLU A 618 5.89 -18.58 10.33
N ASP A 619 5.01 -17.59 10.24
CA ASP A 619 3.79 -17.44 11.05
C ASP A 619 2.52 -17.97 10.37
N GLY A 620 2.64 -18.64 9.24
CA GLY A 620 1.50 -19.14 8.46
C GLY A 620 0.80 -18.08 7.62
N SER A 621 1.40 -16.90 7.47
CA SER A 621 0.97 -15.89 6.50
C SER A 621 1.51 -16.18 5.10
N GLU A 622 1.18 -15.33 4.13
CA GLU A 622 1.72 -15.49 2.77
C GLU A 622 3.21 -15.12 2.72
N MET A 623 3.96 -15.80 1.87
CA MET A 623 5.32 -15.39 1.52
C MET A 623 5.27 -14.09 0.69
N GLY A 624 6.34 -13.29 0.75
CA GLY A 624 6.52 -12.10 -0.07
C GLY A 624 6.10 -10.81 0.62
N VAL A 625 6.05 -9.74 -0.16
CA VAL A 625 5.91 -8.35 0.31
C VAL A 625 4.66 -8.07 1.14
N PHE A 626 3.56 -8.79 0.90
CA PHE A 626 2.30 -8.58 1.61
C PHE A 626 2.08 -9.53 2.80
N ARG A 627 3.17 -10.12 3.34
CA ARG A 627 3.12 -10.97 4.53
C ARG A 627 2.42 -10.28 5.70
N GLU A 628 2.74 -9.03 5.95
CA GLU A 628 2.21 -8.24 7.08
C GLU A 628 0.71 -7.95 6.99
N LEU A 629 0.09 -8.18 5.83
CA LEU A 629 -1.36 -8.07 5.69
C LEU A 629 -2.11 -9.26 6.28
N TYR A 630 -1.43 -10.37 6.60
CA TYR A 630 -2.00 -11.57 7.23
C TYR A 630 -3.27 -12.08 6.55
N GLN A 631 -3.32 -12.05 5.21
CA GLN A 631 -4.53 -12.38 4.45
C GLN A 631 -5.10 -13.78 4.76
N PRO A 632 -4.30 -14.86 4.84
CA PRO A 632 -4.82 -16.19 5.19
C PRO A 632 -5.44 -16.25 6.59
N GLN A 633 -4.83 -15.57 7.55
CA GLN A 633 -5.31 -15.53 8.92
C GLN A 633 -6.64 -14.76 9.02
N ARG A 634 -6.76 -13.60 8.35
CA ARG A 634 -8.01 -12.83 8.27
C ARG A 634 -9.14 -13.67 7.67
N GLU A 635 -8.87 -14.40 6.59
CA GLU A 635 -9.85 -15.30 5.95
C GLU A 635 -10.24 -16.45 6.88
N THR A 636 -9.30 -17.05 7.59
CA THR A 636 -9.54 -18.13 8.57
C THR A 636 -10.35 -17.63 9.75
N ASN A 637 -9.99 -16.47 10.32
CA ASN A 637 -10.72 -15.85 11.41
C ASN A 637 -12.17 -15.56 11.02
N LEU A 638 -12.39 -15.03 9.82
CA LEU A 638 -13.75 -14.82 9.33
C LEU A 638 -14.55 -16.12 9.26
N ARG A 639 -13.97 -17.22 8.77
CA ARG A 639 -14.67 -18.52 8.71
C ARG A 639 -15.05 -19.01 10.09
N VAL A 640 -14.15 -18.93 11.06
CA VAL A 640 -14.43 -19.34 12.46
C VAL A 640 -15.56 -18.50 13.05
N ARG A 641 -15.57 -17.18 12.79
CA ARG A 641 -16.65 -16.31 13.25
C ARG A 641 -17.98 -16.59 12.55
N LEU A 642 -17.95 -16.90 11.28
CA LEU A 642 -19.16 -17.24 10.52
C LEU A 642 -19.86 -18.48 11.09
N ASP A 643 -19.14 -19.48 11.55
CA ASP A 643 -19.70 -20.66 12.22
C ASP A 643 -20.49 -20.29 13.48
N GLU A 644 -20.08 -19.24 14.20
CA GLU A 644 -20.80 -18.72 15.36
C GLU A 644 -22.04 -17.90 14.97
N TYR A 645 -21.96 -17.07 13.91
CA TYR A 645 -22.97 -16.05 13.60
C TYR A 645 -23.97 -16.43 12.50
N LEU A 646 -23.71 -17.47 11.72
CA LEU A 646 -24.69 -17.97 10.74
C LEU A 646 -25.89 -18.61 11.42
N ARG A 647 -27.04 -18.53 10.77
CA ARG A 647 -28.23 -19.29 11.18
C ARG A 647 -28.03 -20.76 10.85
N PHE A 648 -28.62 -21.62 11.68
CA PHE A 648 -28.65 -23.05 11.40
C PHE A 648 -29.24 -23.34 10.00
N GLY A 649 -28.55 -24.19 9.25
CA GLY A 649 -28.92 -24.57 7.89
C GLY A 649 -28.51 -23.60 6.79
N LEU A 650 -27.80 -22.50 7.11
CA LEU A 650 -27.17 -21.63 6.11
C LEU A 650 -25.67 -21.94 5.95
N GLU A 651 -25.19 -21.77 4.75
CA GLU A 651 -23.79 -21.90 4.35
C GLU A 651 -23.24 -20.55 3.88
N ALA A 652 -22.05 -20.16 4.33
CA ALA A 652 -21.38 -18.97 3.85
C ALA A 652 -20.55 -19.27 2.60
N ALA A 653 -20.80 -18.52 1.55
CA ALA A 653 -19.97 -18.48 0.34
C ALA A 653 -19.08 -17.23 0.36
N VAL A 654 -17.82 -17.37 0.76
CA VAL A 654 -16.85 -16.26 0.78
C VAL A 654 -16.30 -16.05 -0.62
N VAL A 655 -16.54 -14.86 -1.18
CA VAL A 655 -16.11 -14.44 -2.52
C VAL A 655 -15.15 -13.26 -2.39
N LEU A 656 -13.93 -13.40 -2.86
CA LEU A 656 -12.97 -12.31 -2.95
C LEU A 656 -13.17 -11.59 -4.29
N VAL A 657 -13.58 -10.32 -4.23
CA VAL A 657 -13.93 -9.52 -5.42
C VAL A 657 -12.67 -8.91 -6.04
N THR A 658 -11.74 -8.43 -5.19
CA THR A 658 -10.49 -7.80 -5.62
C THR A 658 -9.27 -8.50 -5.09
#